data_33a1b38d31434b1cbd2b06b24dd92e55
#
_entry.id   33a1b38d31434b1cbd2b06b24dd92e55
#
_cell.length_a   1.000
_cell.length_b   1.000
_cell.length_c   1.000
_cell.angle_alpha   90.00
_cell.angle_beta   90.00
_cell.angle_gamma   90.00
#
_symmetry.space_group_name_H-M   'P 1'
#
loop_
_entity.id
_entity.type
_entity.pdbx_description
1 polymer ?
#
loop_
_entity_poly.entity_id
_entity_poly.type
_entity_poly.pdbx_seq_one_letter_code
_entity_poly.pdbx_strand_id
1 'polypeptide(L)'
;MSIVINKISFMNYRQYGTGSLSFNTSDNGMLSVFIAKNGTGKTTVLNAITWCLYGKELHLSDEKTALPIVTSAIVKNANNGDLIPIEVTITITDEDNVVEFKRAEAVKITKGSSNDFRVISGHNQLTVTTTKIGDFSNTVVKTGPDADIIVKQYFDEAIFKFYFFDGEKLRDFFTESQANSIQQSIFNISQINLLENSCTRLYKMNVERNKKIAKNSPDIAKLNDEHEEQTKIRLVAETTKNLNKELADKLSKERDEYDDILRGYEPVKKLQLERDELTRKQSKIEDDEKDLRVKRTSFIRKYTVLLNLYPRIKRTLEIIKEKEAAGDLPPAIDKDLIIKLLENPSQNCPICDSSINETAYDHIQKLLTQFSVSSQTSNYLKEIKGALETAIDEIAEFKSNLNELKQIEMDITARKEKTENRLTEIASSLSNFENLADQVNVSDIESKRSEVILKINNANQAIGAADVTIQNCDKELHIIEEKRTNALKKMDEHEDIRKQIDVIDMLYSNLKNIKSSIMNDMKREIENTTWSYFDRMIWKKNTFGKIAISDNYDITVYNQDGTEMTGSLGATEQMALAYAFTLAIHKASGKNCPLVIDSPLGRVSDTNRENMAEALKEVSKNKQIIMLFTPDEYSEEVKKLYEGTAIVKELILSEDENYVEGIDR
;
A
#
# COMPACT_ATOMS: atom_id res chain seq x y z
N MET A 1 -10.81 19.69 9.90
CA MET A 1 -12.25 19.71 9.58
C MET A 1 -12.90 18.55 10.31
N SER A 2 -13.75 18.85 11.28
CA SER A 2 -14.49 17.84 12.05
C SER A 2 -15.91 17.76 11.48
N ILE A 3 -16.32 16.56 11.10
CA ILE A 3 -17.64 16.29 10.51
C ILE A 3 -18.43 15.44 11.49
N VAL A 4 -19.64 15.84 11.80
CA VAL A 4 -20.57 15.11 12.68
C VAL A 4 -21.87 14.88 11.95
N ILE A 5 -22.35 13.63 11.92
CA ILE A 5 -23.70 13.31 11.43
C ILE A 5 -24.68 13.58 12.57
N ASN A 6 -25.60 14.51 12.34
CA ASN A 6 -26.63 14.84 13.29
C ASN A 6 -27.82 13.89 13.19
N LYS A 7 -28.22 13.60 11.94
CA LYS A 7 -29.48 12.92 11.65
C LYS A 7 -29.46 12.25 10.29
N ILE A 8 -30.12 11.10 10.17
CA ILE A 8 -30.50 10.48 8.90
C ILE A 8 -32.02 10.36 8.87
N SER A 9 -32.66 10.92 7.85
CA SER A 9 -34.10 10.86 7.67
C SER A 9 -34.45 9.96 6.50
N PHE A 10 -35.54 9.22 6.60
CA PHE A 10 -35.99 8.24 5.62
C PHE A 10 -37.43 8.55 5.19
N MET A 11 -37.74 8.29 3.92
CA MET A 11 -39.06 8.21 3.39
C MET A 11 -39.13 7.01 2.43
N ASN A 12 -39.92 6.01 2.78
CA ASN A 12 -40.18 4.81 1.96
C ASN A 12 -38.97 4.03 1.50
N TYR A 13 -37.86 4.07 2.27
CA TYR A 13 -36.61 3.40 1.93
C TYR A 13 -36.53 2.03 2.60
N ARG A 14 -36.59 0.95 1.83
CA ARG A 14 -36.53 -0.44 2.32
C ARG A 14 -37.58 -0.66 3.44
N GLN A 15 -37.16 -1.17 4.63
CA GLN A 15 -38.00 -1.32 5.79
C GLN A 15 -38.17 -0.02 6.61
N TYR A 16 -37.49 1.06 6.23
CA TYR A 16 -37.68 2.37 6.87
C TYR A 16 -38.81 3.14 6.15
N GLY A 17 -39.91 3.33 6.84
CA GLY A 17 -41.03 4.14 6.36
C GLY A 17 -40.67 5.64 6.39
N THR A 18 -41.45 6.43 7.14
CA THR A 18 -41.16 7.84 7.37
C THR A 18 -40.66 8.02 8.80
N GLY A 19 -39.46 8.58 8.97
CA GLY A 19 -38.86 8.82 10.28
C GLY A 19 -37.37 9.17 10.18
N SER A 20 -36.69 9.20 11.30
CA SER A 20 -35.30 9.57 11.33
C SER A 20 -34.53 8.93 12.52
N LEU A 21 -33.22 8.82 12.34
CA LEU A 21 -32.26 8.45 13.37
C LEU A 21 -31.42 9.66 13.72
N SER A 22 -31.49 10.10 14.99
CA SER A 22 -30.66 11.18 15.53
C SER A 22 -29.51 10.59 16.34
N PHE A 23 -28.33 11.21 16.22
CA PHE A 23 -27.08 10.70 16.79
C PHE A 23 -26.55 11.61 17.89
N ASN A 24 -25.69 11.05 18.75
CA ASN A 24 -25.04 11.81 19.81
C ASN A 24 -23.98 12.75 19.23
N THR A 25 -24.09 14.02 19.57
CA THR A 25 -23.16 15.07 19.13
C THR A 25 -22.63 15.87 20.34
N SER A 26 -22.73 15.31 21.56
CA SER A 26 -22.32 16.00 22.79
C SER A 26 -20.81 15.96 23.01
N ASP A 27 -20.26 16.99 23.66
CA ASP A 27 -18.83 17.12 24.00
C ASP A 27 -18.33 16.04 24.99
N ASN A 28 -19.23 15.35 25.70
CA ASN A 28 -18.89 14.30 26.67
C ASN A 28 -18.63 12.92 26.03
N GLY A 29 -18.62 12.83 24.71
CA GLY A 29 -18.44 11.62 23.93
C GLY A 29 -19.52 11.48 22.86
N MET A 30 -19.10 11.33 21.63
CA MET A 30 -19.98 11.26 20.46
C MET A 30 -20.29 9.81 20.11
N LEU A 31 -20.85 9.03 21.07
CA LEU A 31 -21.15 7.62 20.92
C LEU A 31 -22.65 7.40 20.77
N SER A 32 -23.07 6.75 19.70
CA SER A 32 -24.45 6.32 19.46
C SER A 32 -24.51 4.81 19.26
N VAL A 33 -25.38 4.15 19.97
CA VAL A 33 -25.59 2.69 19.93
C VAL A 33 -27.03 2.40 19.53
N PHE A 34 -27.19 1.61 18.48
CA PHE A 34 -28.47 1.08 18.05
C PHE A 34 -28.47 -0.44 18.20
N ILE A 35 -29.43 -0.97 18.93
CA ILE A 35 -29.57 -2.41 19.16
C ILE A 35 -30.70 -2.91 18.31
N ALA A 36 -30.43 -3.93 17.47
CA ALA A 36 -31.43 -4.48 16.56
C ALA A 36 -31.17 -5.97 16.29
N LYS A 37 -32.23 -6.77 16.25
CA LYS A 37 -32.14 -8.17 15.83
C LYS A 37 -31.67 -8.29 14.38
N ASN A 38 -31.16 -9.47 13.99
CA ASN A 38 -30.83 -9.72 12.60
C ASN A 38 -32.08 -9.61 11.72
N GLY A 39 -31.94 -8.98 10.54
CA GLY A 39 -33.07 -8.69 9.63
C GLY A 39 -33.85 -7.40 9.94
N THR A 40 -33.64 -6.74 11.08
CA THR A 40 -34.36 -5.49 11.42
C THR A 40 -33.91 -4.31 10.55
N GLY A 41 -32.77 -4.36 9.91
CA GLY A 41 -32.31 -3.28 8.99
C GLY A 41 -31.05 -2.55 9.43
N LYS A 42 -30.20 -3.14 10.26
CA LYS A 42 -28.89 -2.58 10.62
C LYS A 42 -28.08 -2.19 9.37
N THR A 43 -27.80 -3.17 8.53
CA THR A 43 -27.05 -2.95 7.27
C THR A 43 -27.77 -2.02 6.31
N THR A 44 -29.11 -1.91 6.42
CA THR A 44 -29.90 -0.96 5.62
C THR A 44 -29.56 0.49 5.96
N VAL A 45 -29.18 0.80 7.20
CA VAL A 45 -28.71 2.15 7.57
C VAL A 45 -27.41 2.50 6.83
N LEU A 46 -26.45 1.57 6.76
CA LEU A 46 -25.22 1.76 5.97
C LEU A 46 -25.52 1.95 4.49
N ASN A 47 -26.43 1.12 3.95
CA ASN A 47 -26.85 1.23 2.54
C ASN A 47 -27.61 2.53 2.25
N ALA A 48 -28.41 3.03 3.20
CA ALA A 48 -29.07 4.33 3.06
C ALA A 48 -28.04 5.47 2.94
N ILE A 49 -26.97 5.42 3.74
CA ILE A 49 -25.88 6.41 3.67
C ILE A 49 -25.20 6.33 2.30
N THR A 50 -24.83 5.14 1.83
CA THR A 50 -24.15 4.99 0.52
C THR A 50 -25.08 5.33 -0.64
N TRP A 51 -26.35 4.95 -0.56
CA TRP A 51 -27.32 5.33 -1.57
C TRP A 51 -27.56 6.84 -1.60
N CYS A 52 -27.68 7.49 -0.45
CA CYS A 52 -27.82 8.95 -0.38
C CYS A 52 -26.62 9.66 -1.01
N LEU A 53 -25.39 9.27 -0.65
CA LEU A 53 -24.18 9.95 -1.09
C LEU A 53 -23.80 9.60 -2.54
N TYR A 54 -23.87 8.31 -2.93
CA TYR A 54 -23.30 7.83 -4.20
C TYR A 54 -24.35 7.25 -5.18
N GLY A 55 -25.62 7.15 -4.78
CA GLY A 55 -26.69 6.58 -5.62
C GLY A 55 -26.66 5.05 -5.74
N LYS A 56 -25.87 4.36 -4.90
CA LYS A 56 -25.72 2.89 -4.90
C LYS A 56 -25.58 2.34 -3.49
N GLU A 57 -26.01 1.10 -3.28
CA GLU A 57 -25.95 0.40 -2.00
C GLU A 57 -24.70 -0.50 -1.98
N LEU A 58 -23.63 -0.04 -1.31
CA LEU A 58 -22.30 -0.70 -1.34
C LEU A 58 -22.18 -1.91 -0.41
N HIS A 59 -23.12 -2.10 0.53
CA HIS A 59 -23.09 -3.17 1.53
C HIS A 59 -24.06 -4.33 1.21
N LEU A 60 -24.63 -4.33 0.02
CA LEU A 60 -25.39 -5.49 -0.49
C LEU A 60 -24.45 -6.54 -1.05
N SER A 61 -24.80 -7.84 -0.86
CA SER A 61 -24.18 -8.91 -1.64
C SER A 61 -24.66 -8.81 -3.11
N ASP A 62 -23.83 -9.23 -4.06
CA ASP A 62 -24.10 -9.17 -5.50
C ASP A 62 -25.43 -9.83 -5.88
N GLU A 63 -25.86 -10.85 -5.14
CA GLU A 63 -27.14 -11.53 -5.34
C GLU A 63 -28.38 -10.67 -4.97
N LYS A 64 -28.21 -9.62 -4.18
CA LYS A 64 -29.28 -8.74 -3.69
C LYS A 64 -29.41 -7.41 -4.41
N THR A 65 -28.60 -7.14 -5.42
CA THR A 65 -28.64 -5.89 -6.20
C THR A 65 -29.97 -5.65 -6.94
N ALA A 66 -30.73 -6.71 -7.16
CA ALA A 66 -32.04 -6.63 -7.83
C ALA A 66 -33.24 -6.34 -6.90
N LEU A 67 -33.03 -6.21 -5.57
CA LEU A 67 -34.13 -5.93 -4.65
C LEU A 67 -34.56 -4.47 -4.76
N PRO A 68 -35.91 -4.19 -4.85
CA PRO A 68 -36.42 -2.83 -4.89
C PRO A 68 -36.01 -2.05 -3.63
N ILE A 69 -35.58 -0.79 -3.78
CA ILE A 69 -35.24 0.10 -2.66
C ILE A 69 -36.50 0.66 -1.94
N VAL A 70 -37.69 0.50 -2.51
CA VAL A 70 -38.93 0.94 -1.93
C VAL A 70 -39.47 -0.01 -0.86
N THR A 71 -40.12 0.52 0.15
CA THR A 71 -40.76 -0.24 1.23
C THR A 71 -41.80 -1.25 0.70
N SER A 72 -41.61 -2.54 1.01
CA SER A 72 -42.44 -3.64 0.49
C SER A 72 -43.92 -3.51 0.85
N ALA A 73 -44.25 -3.02 2.06
CA ALA A 73 -45.61 -2.78 2.48
C ALA A 73 -46.33 -1.77 1.60
N ILE A 74 -45.65 -0.71 1.19
CA ILE A 74 -46.19 0.32 0.30
C ILE A 74 -46.44 -0.27 -1.06
N VAL A 75 -45.54 -1.06 -1.61
CA VAL A 75 -45.66 -1.73 -2.90
C VAL A 75 -46.86 -2.65 -2.93
N LYS A 76 -47.08 -3.43 -1.86
CA LYS A 76 -48.27 -4.34 -1.76
C LYS A 76 -49.55 -3.58 -1.86
N ASN A 77 -49.67 -2.39 -1.25
CA ASN A 77 -50.87 -1.59 -1.17
C ASN A 77 -51.05 -0.59 -2.33
N ALA A 78 -50.00 -0.35 -3.13
CA ALA A 78 -50.04 0.59 -4.26
C ALA A 78 -50.89 0.07 -5.42
N ASN A 79 -51.46 0.99 -6.19
CA ASN A 79 -52.17 0.68 -7.43
C ASN A 79 -51.20 0.60 -8.62
N ASN A 80 -51.66 -0.02 -9.71
CA ASN A 80 -50.89 -0.05 -10.95
C ASN A 80 -50.74 1.38 -11.52
N GLY A 81 -49.51 1.79 -11.70
CA GLY A 81 -49.14 3.12 -12.20
C GLY A 81 -48.81 4.15 -11.12
N ASP A 82 -49.00 3.82 -9.84
CA ASP A 82 -48.64 4.73 -8.74
C ASP A 82 -47.14 5.08 -8.74
N LEU A 83 -46.87 6.36 -8.46
CA LEU A 83 -45.55 6.91 -8.27
C LEU A 83 -45.29 7.04 -6.76
N ILE A 84 -44.33 6.30 -6.26
CA ILE A 84 -43.93 6.29 -4.84
C ILE A 84 -42.61 7.04 -4.68
N PRO A 85 -42.60 8.15 -3.91
CA PRO A 85 -41.35 8.84 -3.60
C PRO A 85 -40.54 8.06 -2.60
N ILE A 86 -39.25 7.96 -2.84
CA ILE A 86 -38.21 7.42 -1.92
C ILE A 86 -37.26 8.55 -1.65
N GLU A 87 -36.93 8.75 -0.38
CA GLU A 87 -36.00 9.81 0.01
C GLU A 87 -35.11 9.36 1.17
N VAL A 88 -33.83 9.69 1.11
CA VAL A 88 -32.90 9.62 2.22
C VAL A 88 -32.19 10.96 2.34
N THR A 89 -32.21 11.52 3.53
CA THR A 89 -31.56 12.79 3.83
C THR A 89 -30.56 12.59 4.98
N ILE A 90 -29.31 13.03 4.77
CA ILE A 90 -28.26 13.02 5.78
C ILE A 90 -27.92 14.45 6.13
N THR A 91 -28.09 14.81 7.40
CA THR A 91 -27.70 16.13 7.92
C THR A 91 -26.42 16.00 8.70
N ILE A 92 -25.42 16.76 8.29
CA ILE A 92 -24.11 16.86 8.99
C ILE A 92 -23.87 18.29 9.45
N THR A 93 -22.98 18.41 10.44
CA THR A 93 -22.41 19.69 10.85
C THR A 93 -20.89 19.60 10.71
N ASP A 94 -20.30 20.61 10.11
CA ASP A 94 -18.86 20.89 10.19
C ASP A 94 -18.60 22.10 11.11
N GLU A 95 -17.36 22.61 11.12
CA GLU A 95 -16.99 23.73 12.00
C GLU A 95 -17.80 25.00 11.72
N ASP A 96 -18.21 25.23 10.47
CA ASP A 96 -18.83 26.47 10.00
C ASP A 96 -20.24 26.31 9.46
N ASN A 97 -20.62 25.10 9.02
CA ASN A 97 -21.81 24.87 8.22
C ASN A 97 -22.65 23.68 8.72
N VAL A 98 -23.97 23.77 8.48
CA VAL A 98 -24.86 22.63 8.44
C VAL A 98 -25.05 22.25 6.98
N VAL A 99 -24.77 20.99 6.62
CA VAL A 99 -24.87 20.48 5.26
C VAL A 99 -25.87 19.34 5.22
N GLU A 100 -26.83 19.45 4.31
CA GLU A 100 -27.85 18.46 4.09
C GLU A 100 -27.67 17.82 2.72
N PHE A 101 -27.43 16.51 2.70
CA PHE A 101 -27.40 15.69 1.51
C PHE A 101 -28.74 14.98 1.38
N LYS A 102 -29.47 15.29 0.34
CA LYS A 102 -30.78 14.73 0.08
C LYS A 102 -30.80 14.03 -1.28
N ARG A 103 -31.04 12.72 -1.26
CA ARG A 103 -31.26 11.96 -2.48
C ARG A 103 -32.71 11.53 -2.53
N ALA A 104 -33.34 11.82 -3.67
CA ALA A 104 -34.76 11.49 -3.92
C ALA A 104 -34.91 10.77 -5.26
N GLU A 105 -35.79 9.79 -5.28
CA GLU A 105 -36.19 9.02 -6.46
C GLU A 105 -37.68 8.76 -6.41
N ALA A 106 -38.37 8.79 -7.55
CA ALA A 106 -39.74 8.35 -7.65
C ALA A 106 -39.78 7.03 -8.41
N VAL A 107 -40.30 5.98 -7.78
CA VAL A 107 -40.45 4.67 -8.41
C VAL A 107 -41.91 4.46 -8.88
N LYS A 108 -42.07 3.93 -10.08
CA LYS A 108 -43.37 3.60 -10.64
C LYS A 108 -43.68 2.13 -10.41
N ILE A 109 -44.82 1.84 -9.82
CA ILE A 109 -45.31 0.48 -9.60
C ILE A 109 -46.09 0.00 -10.83
N THR A 110 -45.73 -1.16 -11.36
CA THR A 110 -46.45 -1.82 -12.45
C THR A 110 -46.85 -3.21 -11.98
N LYS A 111 -48.16 -3.47 -11.88
CA LYS A 111 -48.73 -4.78 -11.47
C LYS A 111 -49.15 -5.56 -12.70
N GLY A 112 -48.70 -6.83 -12.79
CA GLY A 112 -49.13 -7.79 -13.81
C GLY A 112 -50.44 -8.49 -13.43
N SER A 113 -51.00 -9.27 -14.35
CA SER A 113 -52.25 -10.03 -14.16
C SER A 113 -52.13 -11.17 -13.12
N SER A 114 -50.94 -11.55 -12.72
CA SER A 114 -50.65 -12.65 -11.77
C SER A 114 -50.27 -12.18 -10.37
N ASN A 115 -50.60 -10.97 -9.96
CA ASN A 115 -50.11 -10.30 -8.75
C ASN A 115 -48.57 -10.02 -8.74
N ASP A 116 -47.88 -10.34 -9.80
CA ASP A 116 -46.48 -9.93 -9.97
C ASP A 116 -46.42 -8.42 -10.16
N PHE A 117 -45.50 -7.78 -9.44
CA PHE A 117 -45.29 -6.34 -9.62
C PHE A 117 -43.85 -6.07 -10.07
N ARG A 118 -43.69 -5.00 -10.83
CA ARG A 118 -42.34 -4.49 -11.18
C ARG A 118 -42.21 -3.07 -10.67
N VAL A 119 -41.05 -2.80 -10.12
CA VAL A 119 -40.64 -1.45 -9.70
C VAL A 119 -39.75 -0.89 -10.80
N ILE A 120 -40.17 0.22 -11.40
CA ILE A 120 -39.41 0.93 -12.43
C ILE A 120 -38.82 2.15 -11.76
N SER A 121 -37.52 2.18 -11.64
CA SER A 121 -36.77 3.30 -11.09
C SER A 121 -36.93 4.54 -11.95
N GLY A 122 -37.17 5.68 -11.31
CA GLY A 122 -37.23 6.99 -11.93
C GLY A 122 -35.88 7.71 -11.96
N HIS A 123 -35.95 9.02 -12.11
CA HIS A 123 -34.73 9.83 -12.01
C HIS A 123 -34.25 9.95 -10.55
N ASN A 124 -33.04 9.53 -10.32
CA ASN A 124 -32.34 9.62 -9.04
C ASN A 124 -31.61 10.99 -8.97
N GLN A 125 -32.04 11.86 -8.09
CA GLN A 125 -31.52 13.23 -7.97
C GLN A 125 -30.88 13.47 -6.60
N LEU A 126 -29.63 13.92 -6.60
CA LEU A 126 -28.94 14.41 -5.40
C LEU A 126 -29.06 15.94 -5.33
N THR A 127 -29.44 16.43 -4.16
CA THR A 127 -29.42 17.85 -3.78
C THR A 127 -28.60 18.03 -2.54
N VAL A 128 -27.71 19.02 -2.54
CA VAL A 128 -26.91 19.38 -1.38
C VAL A 128 -27.22 20.81 -0.99
N THR A 129 -27.66 20.99 0.24
CA THR A 129 -27.97 22.30 0.84
C THR A 129 -26.92 22.61 1.89
N THR A 130 -26.21 23.70 1.75
CA THR A 130 -25.20 24.18 2.70
C THR A 130 -25.69 25.48 3.34
N THR A 131 -25.80 25.51 4.66
CA THR A 131 -26.24 26.67 5.43
C THR A 131 -25.19 27.02 6.47
N LYS A 132 -24.76 28.28 6.50
CA LYS A 132 -23.75 28.73 7.47
C LYS A 132 -24.35 28.80 8.88
N ILE A 133 -23.60 28.28 9.87
CA ILE A 133 -24.04 28.31 11.28
C ILE A 133 -24.15 29.78 11.73
N GLY A 134 -25.31 30.13 12.29
CA GLY A 134 -25.60 31.50 12.75
C GLY A 134 -26.06 32.49 11.66
N ASP A 135 -26.06 32.09 10.39
CA ASP A 135 -26.55 32.90 9.27
C ASP A 135 -27.42 32.08 8.31
N PHE A 136 -28.68 31.88 8.68
CA PHE A 136 -29.66 31.11 7.89
C PHE A 136 -30.06 31.78 6.56
N SER A 137 -29.71 33.04 6.36
CA SER A 137 -29.95 33.73 5.08
C SER A 137 -28.95 33.32 3.98
N ASN A 138 -27.79 32.78 4.39
CA ASN A 138 -26.74 32.35 3.49
C ASN A 138 -26.83 30.84 3.24
N THR A 139 -27.87 30.42 2.51
CA THR A 139 -28.10 29.02 2.13
C THR A 139 -27.80 28.83 0.66
N VAL A 140 -26.92 27.87 0.36
CA VAL A 140 -26.53 27.51 -0.99
C VAL A 140 -27.07 26.12 -1.33
N VAL A 141 -27.80 25.99 -2.43
CA VAL A 141 -28.32 24.71 -2.92
C VAL A 141 -27.60 24.33 -4.20
N LYS A 142 -27.08 23.10 -4.26
CA LYS A 142 -26.40 22.51 -5.40
C LYS A 142 -27.05 21.20 -5.82
N THR A 143 -27.08 20.93 -7.12
CA THR A 143 -27.64 19.70 -7.71
C THR A 143 -26.73 19.17 -8.81
N GLY A 144 -26.89 17.89 -9.20
CA GLY A 144 -26.10 17.26 -10.26
C GLY A 144 -24.60 17.27 -10.00
N PRO A 145 -23.76 17.54 -11.01
CA PRO A 145 -22.28 17.48 -10.87
C PRO A 145 -21.71 18.37 -9.75
N ASP A 146 -22.34 19.51 -9.49
CA ASP A 146 -21.92 20.43 -8.42
C ASP A 146 -22.18 19.81 -7.03
N ALA A 147 -23.27 19.08 -6.87
CA ALA A 147 -23.56 18.34 -5.64
C ALA A 147 -22.57 17.18 -5.44
N ASP A 148 -22.20 16.45 -6.51
CA ASP A 148 -21.22 15.38 -6.47
C ASP A 148 -19.81 15.87 -6.04
N ILE A 149 -19.45 17.10 -6.42
CA ILE A 149 -18.19 17.74 -5.96
C ILE A 149 -18.22 17.94 -4.44
N ILE A 150 -19.35 18.41 -3.89
CA ILE A 150 -19.49 18.61 -2.44
C ILE A 150 -19.45 17.27 -1.71
N VAL A 151 -20.12 16.22 -2.23
CA VAL A 151 -20.03 14.87 -1.65
C VAL A 151 -18.58 14.42 -1.57
N LYS A 152 -17.78 14.58 -2.64
CA LYS A 152 -16.34 14.22 -2.63
C LYS A 152 -15.50 15.01 -1.62
N GLN A 153 -15.87 16.25 -1.34
CA GLN A 153 -15.18 17.06 -0.33
C GLN A 153 -15.37 16.50 1.08
N TYR A 154 -16.59 16.09 1.44
CA TYR A 154 -16.94 15.57 2.75
C TYR A 154 -16.69 14.07 2.84
N PHE A 155 -17.16 13.30 1.88
CA PHE A 155 -17.14 11.84 1.84
C PHE A 155 -16.61 11.34 0.49
N ASP A 156 -15.30 11.16 0.38
CA ASP A 156 -14.70 10.57 -0.82
C ASP A 156 -14.99 9.06 -0.84
N GLU A 157 -15.58 8.57 -1.94
CA GLU A 157 -15.95 7.16 -2.12
C GLU A 157 -14.75 6.21 -1.95
N ALA A 158 -13.55 6.64 -2.33
CA ALA A 158 -12.35 5.83 -2.24
C ALA A 158 -11.94 5.48 -0.80
N ILE A 159 -12.30 6.34 0.16
CA ILE A 159 -11.99 6.15 1.60
C ILE A 159 -13.22 5.78 2.41
N PHE A 160 -14.41 5.82 1.80
CA PHE A 160 -15.68 5.59 2.48
C PHE A 160 -15.72 4.27 3.25
N LYS A 161 -15.20 3.19 2.67
CA LYS A 161 -15.17 1.85 3.27
C LYS A 161 -14.42 1.76 4.61
N PHE A 162 -13.57 2.75 4.93
CA PHE A 162 -12.90 2.82 6.22
C PHE A 162 -13.71 3.56 7.29
N TYR A 163 -14.74 4.29 6.89
CA TYR A 163 -15.59 5.05 7.78
C TYR A 163 -16.94 4.38 8.03
N PHE A 164 -17.43 3.61 7.05
CA PHE A 164 -18.75 2.99 7.06
C PHE A 164 -18.58 1.53 6.65
N PHE A 165 -18.56 0.61 7.61
CA PHE A 165 -18.25 -0.78 7.34
C PHE A 165 -19.02 -1.77 8.22
N ASP A 166 -19.08 -2.99 7.75
CA ASP A 166 -19.55 -4.16 8.47
C ASP A 166 -18.37 -4.75 9.26
N GLY A 167 -18.47 -4.79 10.59
CA GLY A 167 -17.42 -5.32 11.45
C GLY A 167 -17.07 -6.78 11.17
N GLU A 168 -18.04 -7.61 10.75
CA GLU A 168 -17.78 -9.00 10.41
C GLU A 168 -16.95 -9.16 9.12
N LYS A 169 -17.06 -8.21 8.18
CA LYS A 169 -16.32 -8.21 6.91
C LYS A 169 -14.97 -7.52 6.98
N LEU A 170 -14.65 -6.85 8.09
CA LEU A 170 -13.35 -6.18 8.27
C LEU A 170 -12.16 -7.13 8.10
N ARG A 171 -12.30 -8.40 8.47
CA ARG A 171 -11.27 -9.41 8.28
C ARG A 171 -10.82 -9.53 6.82
N ASP A 172 -11.72 -9.31 5.87
CA ASP A 172 -11.45 -9.44 4.45
C ASP A 172 -10.53 -8.32 3.92
N PHE A 173 -10.27 -7.27 4.73
CA PHE A 173 -9.29 -6.22 4.40
C PHE A 173 -7.84 -6.70 4.37
N PHE A 174 -7.52 -7.84 4.99
CA PHE A 174 -6.16 -8.37 5.06
C PHE A 174 -5.88 -9.49 4.07
N THR A 175 -6.78 -9.73 3.13
CA THR A 175 -6.48 -10.61 2.00
C THR A 175 -5.55 -9.90 1.01
N GLU A 176 -4.61 -10.63 0.39
CA GLU A 176 -3.60 -10.08 -0.54
C GLU A 176 -4.18 -9.17 -1.64
N SER A 177 -5.45 -9.39 -2.01
CA SER A 177 -6.16 -8.57 -3.00
C SER A 177 -6.42 -7.12 -2.56
N GLN A 178 -6.21 -6.77 -1.28
CA GLN A 178 -6.57 -5.46 -0.73
C GLN A 178 -5.39 -4.52 -0.48
N ALA A 179 -4.15 -4.96 -0.56
CA ALA A 179 -2.97 -4.11 -0.40
C ALA A 179 -2.98 -2.90 -1.35
N ASN A 180 -3.40 -3.10 -2.62
CA ASN A 180 -3.60 -2.01 -3.58
C ASN A 180 -4.67 -1.02 -3.16
N SER A 181 -5.76 -1.52 -2.59
CA SER A 181 -6.87 -0.70 -2.10
C SER A 181 -6.44 0.12 -0.89
N ILE A 182 -5.60 -0.44 -0.02
CA ILE A 182 -4.99 0.24 1.13
C ILE A 182 -4.04 1.33 0.65
N GLN A 183 -3.14 1.01 -0.26
CA GLN A 183 -2.23 1.97 -0.87
C GLN A 183 -2.98 3.15 -1.49
N GLN A 184 -3.95 2.88 -2.35
CA GLN A 184 -4.75 3.92 -3.00
C GLN A 184 -5.53 4.77 -2.00
N SER A 185 -6.02 4.17 -0.92
CA SER A 185 -6.73 4.88 0.14
C SER A 185 -5.80 5.81 0.91
N ILE A 186 -4.58 5.37 1.24
CA ILE A 186 -3.55 6.20 1.86
C ILE A 186 -3.16 7.34 0.91
N PHE A 187 -2.99 7.08 -0.38
CA PHE A 187 -2.72 8.10 -1.40
C PHE A 187 -3.82 9.18 -1.44
N ASN A 188 -5.07 8.77 -1.42
CA ASN A 188 -6.22 9.70 -1.45
C ASN A 188 -6.32 10.50 -0.16
N ILE A 189 -6.14 9.86 0.98
CA ILE A 189 -6.18 10.49 2.31
C ILE A 189 -5.07 11.53 2.46
N SER A 190 -3.86 11.23 2.01
CA SER A 190 -2.68 12.11 2.10
C SER A 190 -2.66 13.24 1.09
N GLN A 191 -3.66 13.33 0.21
CA GLN A 191 -3.71 14.27 -0.92
C GLN A 191 -2.48 14.22 -1.84
N ILE A 192 -1.77 13.10 -1.85
CA ILE A 192 -0.59 12.87 -2.70
C ILE A 192 -0.95 13.03 -4.18
N ASN A 193 -2.21 12.79 -4.55
CA ASN A 193 -2.73 13.07 -5.90
C ASN A 193 -2.47 14.51 -6.36
N LEU A 194 -2.48 15.50 -5.45
CA LEU A 194 -2.16 16.89 -5.78
C LEU A 194 -0.68 17.04 -6.14
N LEU A 195 0.20 16.35 -5.42
CA LEU A 195 1.64 16.34 -5.72
C LEU A 195 1.92 15.62 -7.05
N GLU A 196 1.24 14.50 -7.32
CA GLU A 196 1.34 13.78 -8.60
C GLU A 196 0.87 14.62 -9.78
N ASN A 197 -0.26 15.29 -9.64
CA ASN A 197 -0.77 16.21 -10.65
C ASN A 197 0.21 17.36 -10.88
N SER A 198 0.82 17.89 -9.82
CA SER A 198 1.84 18.95 -9.90
C SER A 198 3.11 18.45 -10.60
N CYS A 199 3.59 17.24 -10.26
CA CYS A 199 4.71 16.59 -10.94
C CYS A 199 4.41 16.40 -12.44
N THR A 200 3.21 15.92 -12.77
CA THR A 200 2.78 15.73 -14.16
C THR A 200 2.76 17.07 -14.93
N ARG A 201 2.32 18.13 -14.28
CA ARG A 201 2.27 19.47 -14.87
C ARG A 201 3.67 20.04 -15.10
N LEU A 202 4.57 19.92 -14.12
CA LEU A 202 5.97 20.31 -14.27
C LEU A 202 6.65 19.51 -15.39
N TYR A 203 6.40 18.21 -15.48
CA TYR A 203 6.91 17.38 -16.56
C TYR A 203 6.46 17.88 -17.94
N LYS A 204 5.17 18.18 -18.11
CA LYS A 204 4.64 18.75 -19.37
C LYS A 204 5.31 20.10 -19.69
N MET A 205 5.48 20.96 -18.71
CA MET A 205 6.18 22.24 -18.89
C MET A 205 7.64 22.03 -19.31
N ASN A 206 8.34 21.07 -18.71
CA ASN A 206 9.71 20.71 -19.08
C ASN A 206 9.78 20.26 -20.56
N VAL A 207 8.89 19.33 -20.95
CA VAL A 207 8.80 18.87 -22.35
C VAL A 207 8.56 20.03 -23.33
N GLU A 208 7.66 20.96 -23.02
CA GLU A 208 7.40 22.12 -23.86
C GLU A 208 8.61 23.06 -23.99
N ARG A 209 9.34 23.31 -22.89
CA ARG A 209 10.55 24.12 -22.90
C ARG A 209 11.67 23.47 -23.72
N ASN A 210 11.85 22.15 -23.52
CA ASN A 210 12.83 21.37 -24.28
C ASN A 210 12.51 21.35 -25.78
N LYS A 211 11.24 21.26 -26.19
CA LYS A 211 10.82 21.35 -27.60
C LYS A 211 11.15 22.72 -28.21
N LYS A 212 11.14 23.80 -27.42
CA LYS A 212 11.54 25.13 -27.90
C LYS A 212 13.05 25.21 -28.21
N ILE A 213 13.88 24.61 -27.36
CA ILE A 213 15.34 24.53 -27.60
C ILE A 213 15.66 23.59 -28.75
N ALA A 214 14.97 22.47 -28.85
CA ALA A 214 15.17 21.45 -29.88
C ALA A 214 14.98 21.97 -31.32
N LYS A 215 14.19 23.05 -31.51
CA LYS A 215 14.03 23.66 -32.83
C LYS A 215 15.36 24.20 -33.40
N ASN A 216 16.31 24.52 -32.53
CA ASN A 216 17.60 25.12 -32.93
C ASN A 216 18.81 24.17 -32.72
N SER A 217 18.57 22.92 -32.22
CA SER A 217 19.62 21.93 -31.99
C SER A 217 19.15 20.52 -32.36
N PRO A 218 19.65 19.95 -33.47
CA PRO A 218 19.30 18.59 -33.90
C PRO A 218 19.65 17.52 -32.86
N ASP A 219 20.74 17.68 -32.10
CA ASP A 219 21.18 16.72 -31.09
C ASP A 219 20.19 16.68 -29.90
N ILE A 220 19.71 17.85 -29.47
CA ILE A 220 18.70 17.94 -28.39
C ILE A 220 17.35 17.42 -28.88
N ALA A 221 16.99 17.67 -30.15
CA ALA A 221 15.79 17.14 -30.74
C ALA A 221 15.79 15.59 -30.67
N LYS A 222 16.90 14.96 -31.08
CA LYS A 222 17.06 13.50 -31.02
C LYS A 222 16.96 12.95 -29.59
N LEU A 223 17.61 13.58 -28.63
CA LEU A 223 17.54 13.20 -27.22
C LEU A 223 16.13 13.35 -26.64
N ASN A 224 15.37 14.35 -27.09
CA ASN A 224 13.98 14.53 -26.70
C ASN A 224 13.07 13.43 -27.27
N ASP A 225 13.30 13.03 -28.53
CA ASP A 225 12.56 11.92 -29.17
C ASP A 225 12.85 10.59 -28.46
N GLU A 226 14.13 10.31 -28.16
CA GLU A 226 14.55 9.14 -27.38
C GLU A 226 13.90 9.15 -25.98
N HIS A 227 13.84 10.28 -25.30
CA HIS A 227 13.20 10.43 -24.00
C HIS A 227 11.68 10.18 -24.08
N GLU A 228 11.00 10.74 -25.09
CA GLU A 228 9.56 10.54 -25.30
C GLU A 228 9.25 9.06 -25.60
N GLU A 229 10.07 8.39 -26.39
CA GLU A 229 9.93 6.97 -26.68
C GLU A 229 10.09 6.09 -25.43
N GLN A 230 11.16 6.31 -24.66
CA GLN A 230 11.37 5.57 -23.40
C GLN A 230 10.24 5.82 -22.37
N THR A 231 9.74 7.04 -22.32
CA THR A 231 8.60 7.38 -21.45
C THR A 231 7.32 6.67 -21.89
N LYS A 232 7.07 6.53 -23.18
CA LYS A 232 5.92 5.76 -23.70
C LYS A 232 6.04 4.27 -23.38
N ILE A 233 7.22 3.69 -23.58
CA ILE A 233 7.47 2.26 -23.25
C ILE A 233 7.24 2.04 -21.75
N ARG A 234 7.77 2.92 -20.90
CA ARG A 234 7.59 2.87 -19.46
C ARG A 234 6.10 2.94 -19.06
N LEU A 235 5.34 3.85 -19.64
CA LEU A 235 3.91 4.03 -19.36
C LEU A 235 3.09 2.80 -19.76
N VAL A 236 3.40 2.19 -20.93
CA VAL A 236 2.76 0.94 -21.37
C VAL A 236 3.07 -0.20 -20.40
N ALA A 237 4.33 -0.32 -19.98
CA ALA A 237 4.72 -1.34 -19.00
C ALA A 237 4.02 -1.14 -17.65
N GLU A 238 3.90 0.11 -17.17
CA GLU A 238 3.21 0.47 -15.93
C GLU A 238 1.70 0.14 -16.01
N THR A 239 1.06 0.44 -17.15
CA THR A 239 -0.34 0.10 -17.40
C THR A 239 -0.53 -1.42 -17.43
N THR A 240 0.36 -2.15 -18.11
CA THR A 240 0.35 -3.61 -18.17
C THR A 240 0.51 -4.24 -16.80
N LYS A 241 1.42 -3.71 -15.99
CA LYS A 241 1.62 -4.13 -14.59
C LYS A 241 0.33 -3.98 -13.78
N ASN A 242 -0.29 -2.79 -13.83
CA ASN A 242 -1.50 -2.50 -13.07
C ASN A 242 -2.68 -3.38 -13.48
N LEU A 243 -2.92 -3.56 -14.78
CA LEU A 243 -3.98 -4.44 -15.29
C LEU A 243 -3.79 -5.89 -14.86
N ASN A 244 -2.55 -6.41 -14.95
CA ASN A 244 -2.29 -7.79 -14.53
C ASN A 244 -2.35 -7.95 -13.01
N LYS A 245 -2.05 -6.90 -12.24
CA LYS A 245 -2.22 -6.90 -10.80
C LYS A 245 -3.69 -6.98 -10.42
N GLU A 246 -4.55 -6.15 -11.00
CA GLU A 246 -6.01 -6.21 -10.81
C GLU A 246 -6.59 -7.59 -11.21
N LEU A 247 -6.09 -8.16 -12.29
CA LEU A 247 -6.50 -9.49 -12.74
C LEU A 247 -6.07 -10.57 -11.75
N ALA A 248 -4.83 -10.54 -11.28
CA ALA A 248 -4.33 -11.48 -10.27
C ALA A 248 -5.13 -11.40 -8.97
N ASP A 249 -5.44 -10.19 -8.50
CA ASP A 249 -6.24 -9.94 -7.32
C ASP A 249 -7.67 -10.52 -7.44
N LYS A 250 -8.32 -10.32 -8.61
CA LYS A 250 -9.65 -10.89 -8.90
C LYS A 250 -9.62 -12.42 -8.90
N LEU A 251 -8.64 -12.98 -9.59
CA LEU A 251 -8.48 -14.44 -9.69
C LEU A 251 -8.10 -15.07 -8.34
N SER A 252 -7.37 -14.36 -7.48
CA SER A 252 -7.08 -14.84 -6.14
C SER A 252 -8.34 -15.01 -5.29
N LYS A 253 -9.29 -14.08 -5.39
CA LYS A 253 -10.60 -14.22 -4.71
C LYS A 253 -11.37 -15.42 -5.21
N GLU A 254 -11.42 -15.62 -6.52
CA GLU A 254 -12.08 -16.77 -7.13
C GLU A 254 -11.44 -18.11 -6.69
N ARG A 255 -10.10 -18.15 -6.57
CA ARG A 255 -9.37 -19.29 -6.00
C ARG A 255 -9.80 -19.57 -4.55
N ASP A 256 -9.87 -18.51 -3.73
CA ASP A 256 -10.21 -18.63 -2.31
C ASP A 256 -11.65 -19.14 -2.10
N GLU A 257 -12.58 -18.73 -2.96
CA GLU A 257 -13.96 -19.27 -2.98
C GLU A 257 -13.96 -20.79 -3.27
N TYR A 258 -13.19 -21.26 -4.24
CA TYR A 258 -13.03 -22.69 -4.51
C TYR A 258 -12.36 -23.43 -3.34
N ASP A 259 -11.37 -22.83 -2.69
CA ASP A 259 -10.72 -23.38 -1.51
C ASP A 259 -11.69 -23.53 -0.33
N ASP A 260 -12.55 -22.56 -0.09
CA ASP A 260 -13.55 -22.62 0.98
C ASP A 260 -14.61 -23.70 0.71
N ILE A 261 -15.06 -23.86 -0.52
CA ILE A 261 -15.97 -24.95 -0.91
C ILE A 261 -15.31 -26.32 -0.64
N LEU A 262 -14.05 -26.47 -1.05
CA LEU A 262 -13.31 -27.74 -0.87
C LEU A 262 -13.04 -28.07 0.59
N ARG A 263 -12.82 -27.09 1.47
CA ARG A 263 -12.64 -27.28 2.94
C ARG A 263 -13.87 -27.87 3.64
N GLY A 264 -15.06 -27.71 3.07
CA GLY A 264 -16.31 -28.27 3.61
C GLY A 264 -16.37 -29.78 3.57
N TYR A 265 -15.48 -30.50 2.86
CA TYR A 265 -15.51 -31.94 2.67
C TYR A 265 -14.45 -32.66 3.52
N GLU A 266 -14.88 -33.44 4.53
CA GLU A 266 -13.98 -34.18 5.46
C GLU A 266 -12.88 -35.00 4.76
N PRO A 267 -13.13 -35.79 3.70
CA PRO A 267 -12.09 -36.56 3.01
C PRO A 267 -11.05 -35.68 2.31
N VAL A 268 -11.42 -34.45 1.93
CA VAL A 268 -10.58 -33.52 1.20
C VAL A 268 -9.75 -32.64 2.15
N LYS A 269 -10.27 -32.41 3.36
CA LYS A 269 -9.69 -31.48 4.36
C LYS A 269 -8.22 -31.76 4.68
N LYS A 270 -7.82 -33.02 4.81
CA LYS A 270 -6.42 -33.38 5.11
C LYS A 270 -5.48 -33.04 3.95
N LEU A 271 -5.88 -33.30 2.71
CA LEU A 271 -5.11 -32.96 1.51
C LEU A 271 -5.05 -31.43 1.30
N GLN A 272 -6.13 -30.73 1.65
CA GLN A 272 -6.17 -29.28 1.61
C GLN A 272 -5.18 -28.64 2.59
N LEU A 273 -5.13 -29.13 3.84
CA LEU A 273 -4.17 -28.64 4.83
C LEU A 273 -2.71 -28.87 4.40
N GLU A 274 -2.40 -30.05 3.83
CA GLU A 274 -1.08 -30.35 3.29
C GLU A 274 -0.74 -29.40 2.11
N ARG A 275 -1.71 -29.14 1.25
CA ARG A 275 -1.56 -28.22 0.12
C ARG A 275 -1.26 -26.79 0.58
N ASP A 276 -2.01 -26.29 1.56
CA ASP A 276 -1.82 -24.94 2.10
C ASP A 276 -0.40 -24.76 2.71
N GLU A 277 0.09 -25.81 3.40
CA GLU A 277 1.46 -25.81 3.91
C GLU A 277 2.51 -25.77 2.80
N LEU A 278 2.30 -26.56 1.73
CA LEU A 278 3.19 -26.60 0.57
C LEU A 278 3.15 -25.28 -0.22
N THR A 279 2.00 -24.66 -0.34
CA THR A 279 1.86 -23.34 -0.99
C THR A 279 2.64 -22.26 -0.23
N ARG A 280 2.61 -22.28 1.11
CA ARG A 280 3.45 -21.38 1.92
C ARG A 280 4.95 -21.64 1.71
N LYS A 281 5.36 -22.91 1.58
CA LYS A 281 6.74 -23.28 1.25
C LYS A 281 7.13 -22.78 -0.14
N GLN A 282 6.23 -22.86 -1.11
CA GLN A 282 6.43 -22.36 -2.46
C GLN A 282 6.67 -20.83 -2.46
N SER A 283 5.85 -20.07 -1.74
CA SER A 283 6.06 -18.61 -1.61
C SER A 283 7.43 -18.26 -1.04
N LYS A 284 7.90 -18.99 -0.01
CA LYS A 284 9.26 -18.79 0.51
C LYS A 284 10.36 -19.10 -0.50
N ILE A 285 10.16 -20.14 -1.32
CA ILE A 285 11.10 -20.49 -2.40
C ILE A 285 11.13 -19.38 -3.45
N GLU A 286 10.01 -18.79 -3.80
CA GLU A 286 9.94 -17.65 -4.73
C GLU A 286 10.68 -16.42 -4.20
N ASP A 287 10.61 -16.15 -2.90
CA ASP A 287 11.36 -15.07 -2.28
C ASP A 287 12.87 -15.38 -2.26
N ASP A 288 13.26 -16.62 -1.93
CA ASP A 288 14.65 -17.07 -2.05
C ASP A 288 15.17 -16.93 -3.50
N GLU A 289 14.35 -17.21 -4.51
CA GLU A 289 14.69 -17.00 -5.94
C GLU A 289 14.90 -15.50 -6.26
N LYS A 290 14.07 -14.61 -5.73
CA LYS A 290 14.23 -13.17 -5.91
C LYS A 290 15.56 -12.69 -5.29
N ASP A 291 15.85 -13.12 -4.07
CA ASP A 291 17.09 -12.79 -3.38
C ASP A 291 18.32 -13.33 -4.12
N LEU A 292 18.22 -14.55 -4.65
CA LEU A 292 19.28 -15.12 -5.48
C LEU A 292 19.51 -14.31 -6.76
N ARG A 293 18.46 -13.84 -7.42
CA ARG A 293 18.57 -12.96 -8.60
C ARG A 293 19.31 -11.65 -8.27
N VAL A 294 19.00 -11.05 -7.13
CA VAL A 294 19.70 -9.83 -6.66
C VAL A 294 21.18 -10.11 -6.40
N LYS A 295 21.47 -11.18 -5.66
CA LYS A 295 22.86 -11.61 -5.39
C LYS A 295 23.63 -11.92 -6.69
N ARG A 296 23.01 -12.62 -7.62
CA ARG A 296 23.60 -12.94 -8.93
C ARG A 296 23.87 -11.68 -9.77
N THR A 297 22.93 -10.73 -9.75
CA THR A 297 23.12 -9.46 -10.48
C THR A 297 24.29 -8.65 -9.87
N SER A 298 24.39 -8.56 -8.57
CA SER A 298 25.49 -7.87 -7.90
C SER A 298 26.83 -8.57 -8.14
N PHE A 299 26.84 -9.91 -8.10
CA PHE A 299 28.00 -10.73 -8.42
C PHE A 299 28.48 -10.49 -9.86
N ILE A 300 27.59 -10.58 -10.83
CA ILE A 300 27.92 -10.32 -12.24
C ILE A 300 28.48 -8.90 -12.40
N ARG A 301 27.83 -7.89 -11.80
CA ARG A 301 28.29 -6.50 -11.88
C ARG A 301 29.71 -6.33 -11.31
N LYS A 302 29.97 -6.89 -10.12
CA LYS A 302 31.26 -6.82 -9.46
C LYS A 302 32.35 -7.51 -10.31
N TYR A 303 32.15 -8.77 -10.63
CA TYR A 303 33.21 -9.58 -11.26
C TYR A 303 33.38 -9.36 -12.75
N THR A 304 32.36 -8.92 -13.49
CA THR A 304 32.54 -8.57 -14.91
C THR A 304 33.53 -7.42 -15.07
N VAL A 305 33.44 -6.40 -14.27
CA VAL A 305 34.38 -5.27 -14.31
C VAL A 305 35.79 -5.73 -13.89
N LEU A 306 35.90 -6.43 -12.76
CA LEU A 306 37.18 -6.90 -12.24
C LEU A 306 37.92 -7.84 -13.20
N LEU A 307 37.21 -8.82 -13.79
CA LEU A 307 37.80 -9.77 -14.74
C LEU A 307 38.21 -9.11 -16.04
N ASN A 308 37.44 -8.16 -16.57
CA ASN A 308 37.81 -7.41 -17.77
C ASN A 308 39.05 -6.52 -17.52
N LEU A 309 39.19 -5.99 -16.33
CA LEU A 309 40.35 -5.16 -15.96
C LEU A 309 41.55 -5.98 -15.49
N TYR A 310 41.40 -7.25 -15.16
CA TYR A 310 42.44 -8.10 -14.57
C TYR A 310 43.79 -8.07 -15.33
N PRO A 311 43.85 -8.24 -16.66
CA PRO A 311 45.12 -8.16 -17.38
C PRO A 311 45.81 -6.81 -17.22
N ARG A 312 45.02 -5.72 -17.17
CA ARG A 312 45.55 -4.38 -16.97
C ARG A 312 45.99 -4.15 -15.54
N ILE A 313 45.21 -4.59 -14.57
CA ILE A 313 45.54 -4.53 -13.14
C ILE A 313 46.88 -5.25 -12.88
N LYS A 314 46.99 -6.51 -13.36
CA LYS A 314 48.22 -7.32 -13.22
C LYS A 314 49.42 -6.63 -13.87
N ARG A 315 49.28 -6.17 -15.11
CA ARG A 315 50.33 -5.48 -15.83
C ARG A 315 50.76 -4.19 -15.15
N THR A 316 49.81 -3.43 -14.65
CA THR A 316 50.11 -2.17 -13.91
C THR A 316 50.86 -2.45 -12.61
N LEU A 317 50.46 -3.47 -11.86
CA LEU A 317 51.20 -3.90 -10.65
C LEU A 317 52.60 -4.39 -10.95
N GLU A 318 52.79 -5.15 -12.05
CA GLU A 318 54.13 -5.57 -12.51
C GLU A 318 54.99 -4.36 -12.83
N ILE A 319 54.45 -3.37 -13.58
CA ILE A 319 55.17 -2.14 -13.89
C ILE A 319 55.54 -1.35 -12.62
N ILE A 320 54.60 -1.23 -11.66
CA ILE A 320 54.86 -0.57 -10.37
C ILE A 320 56.02 -1.30 -9.64
N LYS A 321 56.00 -2.61 -9.54
CA LYS A 321 57.03 -3.41 -8.90
C LYS A 321 58.38 -3.33 -9.61
N GLU A 322 58.39 -3.37 -10.96
CA GLU A 322 59.59 -3.17 -11.75
C GLU A 322 60.23 -1.78 -11.51
N LYS A 323 59.39 -0.75 -11.45
CA LYS A 323 59.81 0.62 -11.20
C LYS A 323 60.25 0.87 -9.76
N GLU A 324 59.60 0.24 -8.79
CA GLU A 324 60.05 0.22 -7.39
C GLU A 324 61.43 -0.43 -7.27
N ALA A 325 61.63 -1.59 -7.92
CA ALA A 325 62.91 -2.31 -7.88
C ALA A 325 64.02 -1.56 -8.61
N ALA A 326 63.70 -0.79 -9.66
CA ALA A 326 64.67 0.04 -10.39
C ALA A 326 65.01 1.35 -9.63
N GLY A 327 64.28 1.68 -8.57
CA GLY A 327 64.42 2.95 -7.85
C GLY A 327 63.85 4.16 -8.56
N ASP A 328 63.06 3.93 -9.61
CA ASP A 328 62.42 4.99 -10.41
C ASP A 328 61.17 5.58 -9.71
N LEU A 329 60.65 4.89 -8.68
CA LEU A 329 59.54 5.37 -7.86
C LEU A 329 60.06 5.83 -6.51
N PRO A 330 59.44 6.86 -5.91
CA PRO A 330 59.87 7.36 -4.62
C PRO A 330 59.78 6.25 -3.56
N PRO A 331 60.83 6.09 -2.73
CA PRO A 331 60.85 5.11 -1.67
C PRO A 331 59.64 5.31 -0.72
N ALA A 332 59.24 4.25 -0.05
CA ALA A 332 58.10 4.28 0.90
C ALA A 332 58.38 5.12 2.17
N ILE A 333 59.43 5.92 2.17
CA ILE A 333 59.87 6.78 3.26
C ILE A 333 59.37 8.20 3.00
N ASP A 334 58.86 8.85 4.05
CA ASP A 334 58.39 10.21 3.98
C ASP A 334 59.56 11.18 3.68
N LYS A 335 59.40 12.03 2.66
CA LYS A 335 60.37 13.04 2.28
C LYS A 335 60.71 13.99 3.43
N ASP A 336 59.69 14.37 4.22
CA ASP A 336 59.82 15.26 5.36
C ASP A 336 60.68 14.60 6.48
N LEU A 337 60.58 13.27 6.62
CA LEU A 337 61.42 12.53 7.53
C LEU A 337 62.89 12.54 7.08
N ILE A 338 63.14 12.37 5.77
CA ILE A 338 64.50 12.41 5.20
C ILE A 338 65.09 13.81 5.34
N ILE A 339 64.33 14.83 5.11
CA ILE A 339 64.73 16.23 5.30
C ILE A 339 65.10 16.50 6.76
N LYS A 340 64.30 16.06 7.72
CA LYS A 340 64.54 16.18 9.15
C LYS A 340 65.81 15.44 9.59
N LEU A 341 66.11 14.25 9.01
CA LEU A 341 67.30 13.49 9.27
C LEU A 341 68.58 14.17 8.76
N LEU A 342 68.46 14.90 7.64
CA LEU A 342 69.59 15.68 7.07
C LEU A 342 69.79 17.02 7.76
N GLU A 343 68.75 17.65 8.29
CA GLU A 343 68.85 18.92 9.03
C GLU A 343 69.54 18.77 10.40
N ASN A 344 69.45 17.58 11.02
CA ASN A 344 70.06 17.30 12.34
C ASN A 344 70.92 16.05 12.33
N PRO A 345 72.07 16.06 11.63
CA PRO A 345 72.93 14.86 11.48
C PRO A 345 73.63 14.36 12.77
N SER A 346 73.55 15.14 13.85
CA SER A 346 74.07 14.79 15.15
C SER A 346 73.07 14.06 16.06
N GLN A 347 71.87 13.82 15.64
CA GLN A 347 70.86 13.06 16.37
C GLN A 347 70.76 11.61 15.88
N ASN A 348 70.46 10.68 16.81
CA ASN A 348 70.19 9.30 16.45
C ASN A 348 68.93 9.19 15.53
N CYS A 349 68.93 8.16 14.69
CA CYS A 349 67.82 7.88 13.82
C CYS A 349 66.50 7.68 14.64
N PRO A 350 65.43 8.45 14.44
CA PRO A 350 64.21 8.34 15.24
C PRO A 350 63.43 7.04 15.00
N ILE A 351 63.86 6.20 14.05
CA ILE A 351 63.23 4.92 13.74
C ILE A 351 63.93 3.76 14.46
N CYS A 352 65.28 3.76 14.53
CA CYS A 352 66.08 2.64 15.06
C CYS A 352 67.07 3.05 16.13
N ASP A 353 67.09 4.31 16.54
CA ASP A 353 67.96 4.93 17.54
C ASP A 353 69.53 4.75 17.28
N SER A 354 69.89 4.37 16.06
CA SER A 354 71.32 4.28 15.65
C SER A 354 71.84 5.65 15.32
N SER A 355 73.17 5.87 15.61
CA SER A 355 73.87 7.08 15.21
C SER A 355 74.00 7.18 13.69
N ILE A 356 73.68 8.33 13.10
CA ILE A 356 73.86 8.61 11.68
C ILE A 356 75.29 8.96 11.42
N ASN A 357 76.07 8.00 10.89
CA ASN A 357 77.44 8.21 10.48
C ASN A 357 77.57 8.83 9.09
N GLU A 358 78.72 9.24 8.66
CA GLU A 358 79.01 9.93 7.42
C GLU A 358 78.52 9.12 6.18
N THR A 359 78.68 7.81 6.20
CA THR A 359 78.17 6.90 5.14
C THR A 359 76.71 6.77 5.12
N ALA A 360 76.00 6.79 6.27
CA ALA A 360 74.54 6.82 6.36
C ALA A 360 73.96 8.18 5.88
N TYR A 361 74.64 9.28 6.22
CA TYR A 361 74.31 10.62 5.79
C TYR A 361 74.38 10.74 4.25
N ASP A 362 75.47 10.30 3.62
CA ASP A 362 75.59 10.27 2.15
C ASP A 362 74.54 9.40 1.48
N HIS A 363 74.16 8.30 2.14
CA HIS A 363 73.11 7.42 1.63
C HIS A 363 71.74 8.09 1.70
N ILE A 364 71.43 8.78 2.80
CA ILE A 364 70.21 9.55 2.99
C ILE A 364 70.15 10.72 2.02
N GLN A 365 71.26 11.40 1.77
CA GLN A 365 71.37 12.49 0.80
C GLN A 365 71.14 12.00 -0.64
N LYS A 366 71.69 10.84 -1.01
CA LYS A 366 71.43 10.18 -2.30
C LYS A 366 69.96 9.81 -2.44
N LEU A 367 69.29 9.30 -1.38
CA LEU A 367 67.86 9.06 -1.38
C LEU A 367 67.08 10.33 -1.65
N LEU A 368 67.44 11.47 -1.05
CA LEU A 368 66.78 12.76 -1.30
C LEU A 368 66.85 13.18 -2.76
N THR A 369 68.00 12.92 -3.44
CA THR A 369 68.14 13.25 -4.89
C THR A 369 67.29 12.38 -5.80
N GLN A 370 66.86 11.20 -5.34
CA GLN A 370 65.96 10.31 -6.06
C GLN A 370 64.47 10.71 -5.96
N PHE A 371 64.15 11.64 -5.05
CA PHE A 371 62.80 12.17 -4.92
C PHE A 371 62.47 13.19 -6.05
N SER A 372 62.37 12.69 -7.27
CA SER A 372 61.95 13.53 -8.43
C SER A 372 60.45 13.80 -8.46
N VAL A 373 59.65 13.13 -7.59
CA VAL A 373 58.18 13.19 -7.59
C VAL A 373 57.69 13.77 -6.25
N SER A 374 56.67 14.58 -6.26
CA SER A 374 56.12 15.21 -5.05
C SER A 374 55.56 14.16 -4.07
N SER A 375 55.56 14.45 -2.78
CA SER A 375 55.02 13.60 -1.71
C SER A 375 53.54 13.22 -1.95
N GLN A 376 52.76 14.11 -2.57
CA GLN A 376 51.37 13.82 -3.00
C GLN A 376 51.30 12.71 -4.04
N THR A 377 52.16 12.73 -5.07
CA THR A 377 52.20 11.68 -6.11
C THR A 377 52.60 10.31 -5.52
N SER A 378 53.49 10.28 -4.53
CA SER A 378 53.88 9.05 -3.81
C SER A 378 52.69 8.47 -3.03
N ASN A 379 51.89 9.30 -2.37
CA ASN A 379 50.69 8.86 -1.65
C ASN A 379 49.64 8.31 -2.61
N TYR A 380 49.38 9.00 -3.73
CA TYR A 380 48.47 8.47 -4.75
C TYR A 380 48.92 7.13 -5.35
N LEU A 381 50.23 6.95 -5.58
CA LEU A 381 50.75 5.66 -6.06
C LEU A 381 50.57 4.54 -5.03
N LYS A 382 50.73 4.82 -3.74
CA LYS A 382 50.46 3.85 -2.67
C LYS A 382 48.97 3.47 -2.60
N GLU A 383 48.08 4.46 -2.66
CA GLU A 383 46.66 4.22 -2.68
C GLU A 383 46.24 3.40 -3.90
N ILE A 384 46.73 3.75 -5.10
CA ILE A 384 46.47 3.01 -6.34
C ILE A 384 47.03 1.56 -6.20
N LYS A 385 48.24 1.37 -5.73
CA LYS A 385 48.80 0.03 -5.54
C LYS A 385 47.97 -0.80 -4.60
N GLY A 386 47.60 -0.27 -3.42
CA GLY A 386 46.72 -0.93 -2.47
C GLY A 386 45.36 -1.29 -3.06
N ALA A 387 44.73 -0.39 -3.82
CA ALA A 387 43.48 -0.66 -4.50
C ALA A 387 43.61 -1.76 -5.57
N LEU A 388 44.70 -1.80 -6.32
CA LEU A 388 44.97 -2.85 -7.32
C LEU A 388 45.27 -4.21 -6.66
N GLU A 389 45.97 -4.26 -5.54
CA GLU A 389 46.20 -5.48 -4.76
C GLU A 389 44.91 -6.02 -4.20
N THR A 390 44.07 -5.16 -3.60
CA THR A 390 42.74 -5.54 -3.13
C THR A 390 41.87 -6.10 -4.27
N ALA A 391 41.94 -5.50 -5.45
CA ALA A 391 41.20 -6.00 -6.64
C ALA A 391 41.68 -7.40 -7.08
N ILE A 392 42.95 -7.73 -6.95
CA ILE A 392 43.48 -9.08 -7.23
C ILE A 392 42.99 -10.09 -6.20
N ASP A 393 43.00 -9.74 -4.91
CA ASP A 393 42.50 -10.61 -3.85
C ASP A 393 40.99 -10.88 -4.05
N GLU A 394 40.20 -9.87 -4.39
CA GLU A 394 38.78 -10.06 -4.75
C GLU A 394 38.57 -10.97 -5.96
N ILE A 395 39.44 -10.90 -6.97
CA ILE A 395 39.38 -11.81 -8.13
C ILE A 395 39.73 -13.25 -7.71
N ALA A 396 40.67 -13.44 -6.78
CA ALA A 396 41.01 -14.75 -6.26
C ALA A 396 39.84 -15.47 -5.59
N GLU A 397 38.96 -14.70 -4.95
CA GLU A 397 37.72 -15.21 -4.34
C GLU A 397 36.60 -15.56 -5.35
N PHE A 398 36.74 -15.15 -6.61
CA PHE A 398 35.68 -15.32 -7.64
C PHE A 398 35.16 -16.75 -7.73
N LYS A 399 36.06 -17.74 -7.76
CA LYS A 399 35.71 -19.16 -7.92
C LYS A 399 34.94 -19.70 -6.71
N SER A 400 35.32 -19.29 -5.52
CA SER A 400 34.65 -19.67 -4.28
C SER A 400 33.24 -19.10 -4.24
N ASN A 401 33.09 -17.79 -4.46
CA ASN A 401 31.82 -17.09 -4.44
C ASN A 401 30.87 -17.56 -5.57
N LEU A 402 31.42 -17.93 -6.74
CA LEU A 402 30.62 -18.53 -7.82
C LEU A 402 30.10 -19.91 -7.43
N ASN A 403 30.91 -20.74 -6.77
CA ASN A 403 30.49 -22.06 -6.33
C ASN A 403 29.42 -21.96 -5.23
N GLU A 404 29.53 -21.01 -4.33
CA GLU A 404 28.53 -20.76 -3.31
C GLU A 404 27.17 -20.37 -3.95
N LEU A 405 27.17 -19.43 -4.89
CA LEU A 405 25.94 -19.05 -5.62
C LEU A 405 25.31 -20.23 -6.36
N LYS A 406 26.14 -21.08 -7.01
CA LYS A 406 25.63 -22.29 -7.67
C LYS A 406 25.04 -23.28 -6.69
N GLN A 407 25.64 -23.44 -5.52
CA GLN A 407 25.10 -24.34 -4.50
C GLN A 407 23.74 -23.87 -3.98
N ILE A 408 23.58 -22.55 -3.74
CA ILE A 408 22.32 -21.96 -3.36
C ILE A 408 21.26 -22.17 -4.47
N GLU A 409 21.64 -21.96 -5.75
CA GLU A 409 20.74 -22.17 -6.89
C GLU A 409 20.27 -23.62 -6.99
N MET A 410 21.18 -24.57 -6.78
CA MET A 410 20.85 -26.01 -6.79
C MET A 410 19.90 -26.39 -5.64
N ASP A 411 20.13 -25.86 -4.43
CA ASP A 411 19.25 -26.12 -3.30
C ASP A 411 17.83 -25.55 -3.51
N ILE A 412 17.74 -24.32 -3.97
CA ILE A 412 16.45 -23.67 -4.31
C ILE A 412 15.71 -24.48 -5.38
N THR A 413 16.41 -24.89 -6.45
CA THR A 413 15.82 -25.66 -7.54
C THR A 413 15.31 -27.02 -7.06
N ALA A 414 16.08 -27.71 -6.22
CA ALA A 414 15.68 -29.01 -5.68
C ALA A 414 14.46 -28.90 -4.74
N ARG A 415 14.42 -27.87 -3.90
CA ARG A 415 13.27 -27.59 -3.03
C ARG A 415 12.02 -27.25 -3.85
N LYS A 416 12.16 -26.47 -4.90
CA LYS A 416 11.09 -26.09 -5.83
C LYS A 416 10.49 -27.31 -6.51
N GLU A 417 11.33 -28.12 -7.15
CA GLU A 417 10.89 -29.33 -7.87
C GLU A 417 10.16 -30.31 -6.92
N LYS A 418 10.68 -30.51 -5.72
CA LYS A 418 10.03 -31.38 -4.72
C LYS A 418 8.65 -30.83 -4.30
N THR A 419 8.53 -29.52 -4.13
CA THR A 419 7.29 -28.88 -3.70
C THR A 419 6.26 -28.93 -4.83
N GLU A 420 6.64 -28.61 -6.06
CA GLU A 420 5.78 -28.64 -7.24
C GLU A 420 5.29 -30.06 -7.57
N ASN A 421 6.17 -31.07 -7.51
CA ASN A 421 5.77 -32.46 -7.70
C ASN A 421 4.73 -32.88 -6.67
N ARG A 422 4.92 -32.53 -5.39
CA ARG A 422 3.96 -32.89 -4.34
C ARG A 422 2.62 -32.16 -4.49
N LEU A 423 2.65 -30.89 -4.89
CA LEU A 423 1.42 -30.14 -5.19
C LEU A 423 0.66 -30.75 -6.36
N THR A 424 1.37 -31.22 -7.39
CA THR A 424 0.77 -31.89 -8.54
C THR A 424 0.14 -33.25 -8.16
N GLU A 425 0.80 -34.01 -7.28
CA GLU A 425 0.23 -35.25 -6.72
C GLU A 425 -1.05 -35.00 -5.92
N ILE A 426 -1.07 -33.96 -5.08
CA ILE A 426 -2.25 -33.58 -4.31
C ILE A 426 -3.38 -33.13 -5.25
N ALA A 427 -3.08 -32.31 -6.26
CA ALA A 427 -4.07 -31.86 -7.25
C ALA A 427 -4.68 -33.04 -8.00
N SER A 428 -3.85 -34.01 -8.45
CA SER A 428 -4.34 -35.21 -9.10
C SER A 428 -5.15 -36.13 -8.16
N SER A 429 -4.79 -36.18 -6.87
CA SER A 429 -5.55 -36.90 -5.87
C SER A 429 -6.93 -36.29 -5.63
N LEU A 430 -6.98 -34.93 -5.54
CA LEU A 430 -8.23 -34.17 -5.39
C LEU A 430 -9.13 -34.28 -6.62
N SER A 431 -8.55 -34.30 -7.84
CA SER A 431 -9.32 -34.48 -9.07
C SER A 431 -9.92 -35.90 -9.22
N ASN A 432 -9.36 -36.89 -8.55
CA ASN A 432 -9.84 -38.27 -8.56
C ASN A 432 -10.92 -38.56 -7.51
N PHE A 433 -11.27 -37.62 -6.65
CA PHE A 433 -12.40 -37.76 -5.72
C PHE A 433 -13.71 -37.70 -6.53
N GLU A 434 -14.26 -38.85 -6.85
CA GLU A 434 -15.61 -38.98 -7.39
C GLU A 434 -16.64 -38.59 -6.31
N ASN A 435 -17.64 -37.86 -6.72
CA ASN A 435 -18.80 -37.33 -6.01
C ASN A 435 -19.01 -37.85 -4.57
N LEU A 436 -18.65 -37.08 -3.57
CA LEU A 436 -18.81 -37.41 -2.15
C LEU A 436 -20.06 -36.80 -1.52
N ALA A 437 -20.86 -36.06 -2.24
CA ALA A 437 -22.17 -35.58 -1.82
C ALA A 437 -23.03 -35.21 -3.04
N ASP A 438 -24.33 -35.45 -2.94
CA ASP A 438 -25.33 -35.35 -4.00
C ASP A 438 -25.47 -34.03 -4.77
N GLN A 439 -24.66 -33.01 -4.56
CA GLN A 439 -24.80 -31.71 -5.20
C GLN A 439 -23.50 -30.99 -5.64
N VAL A 440 -22.30 -31.46 -5.26
CA VAL A 440 -21.05 -30.75 -5.59
C VAL A 440 -20.01 -31.71 -6.17
N ASN A 441 -19.60 -31.44 -7.41
CA ASN A 441 -18.54 -32.21 -8.06
C ASN A 441 -17.15 -31.63 -7.69
N VAL A 442 -16.51 -32.26 -6.68
CA VAL A 442 -15.18 -31.86 -6.18
C VAL A 442 -14.13 -31.83 -7.29
N SER A 443 -14.20 -32.80 -8.23
CA SER A 443 -13.29 -32.85 -9.39
C SER A 443 -13.43 -31.63 -10.31
N ASP A 444 -14.64 -31.16 -10.54
CA ASP A 444 -14.90 -29.97 -11.39
C ASP A 444 -14.38 -28.70 -10.71
N ILE A 445 -14.59 -28.59 -9.39
CA ILE A 445 -14.11 -27.44 -8.60
C ILE A 445 -12.58 -27.39 -8.56
N GLU A 446 -11.90 -28.53 -8.34
CA GLU A 446 -10.43 -28.56 -8.35
C GLU A 446 -9.85 -28.28 -9.76
N SER A 447 -10.54 -28.71 -10.81
CA SER A 447 -10.16 -28.36 -12.19
C SER A 447 -10.24 -26.85 -12.44
N LYS A 448 -11.35 -26.22 -12.05
CA LYS A 448 -11.55 -24.76 -12.15
C LYS A 448 -10.53 -24.00 -11.32
N ARG A 449 -10.30 -24.45 -10.10
CA ARG A 449 -9.27 -23.89 -9.22
C ARG A 449 -7.88 -23.93 -9.85
N SER A 450 -7.51 -25.08 -10.41
CA SER A 450 -6.20 -25.25 -11.08
C SER A 450 -6.05 -24.32 -12.30
N GLU A 451 -7.13 -24.10 -13.05
CA GLU A 451 -7.15 -23.16 -14.16
C GLU A 451 -6.96 -21.70 -13.67
N VAL A 452 -7.61 -21.35 -12.57
CA VAL A 452 -7.46 -20.02 -11.95
C VAL A 452 -6.03 -19.79 -11.47
N ILE A 453 -5.40 -20.77 -10.83
CA ILE A 453 -3.99 -20.69 -10.41
C ILE A 453 -3.06 -20.48 -11.60
N LEU A 454 -3.28 -21.18 -12.71
CA LEU A 454 -2.49 -20.98 -13.93
C LEU A 454 -2.61 -19.54 -14.44
N LYS A 455 -3.82 -18.97 -14.43
CA LYS A 455 -4.06 -17.58 -14.83
C LYS A 455 -3.37 -16.57 -13.89
N ILE A 456 -3.38 -16.83 -12.57
CA ILE A 456 -2.65 -16.03 -11.58
C ILE A 456 -1.15 -16.04 -11.87
N ASN A 457 -0.57 -17.21 -12.11
CA ASN A 457 0.85 -17.35 -12.42
C ASN A 457 1.24 -16.59 -13.69
N ASN A 458 0.42 -16.65 -14.73
CA ASN A 458 0.64 -15.90 -15.98
C ASN A 458 0.57 -14.38 -15.74
N ALA A 459 -0.38 -13.91 -14.93
CA ALA A 459 -0.49 -12.51 -14.57
C ALA A 459 0.74 -12.05 -13.76
N ASN A 460 1.21 -12.84 -12.80
CA ASN A 460 2.41 -12.55 -12.02
C ASN A 460 3.69 -12.52 -12.87
N GLN A 461 3.81 -13.41 -13.86
CA GLN A 461 4.91 -13.35 -14.83
C GLN A 461 4.89 -12.07 -15.67
N ALA A 462 3.70 -11.65 -16.10
CA ALA A 462 3.52 -10.39 -16.84
C ALA A 462 3.88 -9.17 -15.98
N ILE A 463 3.52 -9.18 -14.69
CA ILE A 463 3.92 -8.15 -13.72
C ILE A 463 5.45 -8.10 -13.60
N GLY A 464 6.11 -9.24 -13.42
CA GLY A 464 7.57 -9.31 -13.32
C GLY A 464 8.28 -8.81 -14.58
N ALA A 465 7.78 -9.16 -15.77
CA ALA A 465 8.33 -8.67 -17.05
C ALA A 465 8.14 -7.15 -17.19
N ALA A 466 6.99 -6.63 -16.79
CA ALA A 466 6.71 -5.20 -16.81
C ALA A 466 7.64 -4.44 -15.85
N ASP A 467 7.91 -4.97 -14.64
CA ASP A 467 8.83 -4.37 -13.68
C ASP A 467 10.26 -4.26 -14.21
N VAL A 468 10.76 -5.32 -14.87
CA VAL A 468 12.07 -5.28 -15.52
C VAL A 468 12.12 -4.22 -16.61
N THR A 469 11.05 -4.09 -17.40
CA THR A 469 10.95 -3.07 -18.44
C THR A 469 10.97 -1.67 -17.86
N ILE A 470 10.20 -1.41 -16.80
CA ILE A 470 10.17 -0.12 -16.08
C ILE A 470 11.57 0.24 -15.57
N GLN A 471 12.26 -0.69 -14.89
CA GLN A 471 13.60 -0.45 -14.37
C GLN A 471 14.61 -0.13 -15.46
N ASN A 472 14.51 -0.79 -16.62
CA ASN A 472 15.40 -0.51 -17.76
C ASN A 472 15.10 0.87 -18.36
N CYS A 473 13.83 1.21 -18.54
CA CYS A 473 13.43 2.54 -19.01
C CYS A 473 13.89 3.65 -18.05
N ASP A 474 13.77 3.45 -16.73
CA ASP A 474 14.23 4.44 -15.75
C ASP A 474 15.75 4.68 -15.84
N LYS A 475 16.55 3.65 -16.10
CA LYS A 475 18.00 3.79 -16.32
C LYS A 475 18.33 4.55 -17.61
N GLU A 476 17.65 4.18 -18.71
CA GLU A 476 17.85 4.85 -20.00
C GLU A 476 17.41 6.31 -19.94
N LEU A 477 16.28 6.62 -19.31
CA LEU A 477 15.81 7.96 -19.07
C LEU A 477 16.83 8.80 -18.29
N HIS A 478 17.44 8.22 -17.26
CA HIS A 478 18.50 8.91 -16.50
C HIS A 478 19.73 9.23 -17.37
N ILE A 479 20.18 8.29 -18.19
CA ILE A 479 21.30 8.49 -19.13
C ILE A 479 20.95 9.59 -20.16
N ILE A 480 19.73 9.56 -20.70
CA ILE A 480 19.28 10.56 -21.66
C ILE A 480 19.22 11.94 -21.01
N GLU A 481 18.72 12.04 -19.77
CA GLU A 481 18.67 13.31 -19.03
C GLU A 481 20.06 13.89 -18.76
N GLU A 482 21.03 13.05 -18.37
CA GLU A 482 22.42 13.50 -18.22
C GLU A 482 23.01 14.03 -19.53
N LYS A 483 22.80 13.30 -20.65
CA LYS A 483 23.25 13.75 -21.98
C LYS A 483 22.59 15.06 -22.38
N ARG A 484 21.29 15.21 -22.13
CA ARG A 484 20.53 16.45 -22.38
C ARG A 484 21.09 17.62 -21.58
N THR A 485 21.27 17.42 -20.28
CA THR A 485 21.83 18.44 -19.39
C THR A 485 23.21 18.91 -19.86
N ASN A 486 24.06 17.98 -20.28
CA ASN A 486 25.38 18.30 -20.79
C ASN A 486 25.34 18.99 -22.16
N ALA A 487 24.41 18.64 -23.04
CA ALA A 487 24.19 19.33 -24.33
C ALA A 487 23.67 20.75 -24.12
N LEU A 488 22.72 20.96 -23.21
CA LEU A 488 22.17 22.26 -22.84
C LEU A 488 23.20 23.19 -22.23
N LYS A 489 24.15 22.70 -21.42
CA LYS A 489 25.23 23.49 -20.84
C LYS A 489 26.19 24.09 -21.88
N LYS A 490 26.22 23.52 -23.07
CA LYS A 490 27.11 24.01 -24.19
C LYS A 490 26.45 25.07 -25.08
N MET A 491 25.21 25.46 -24.83
CA MET A 491 24.46 26.39 -25.65
C MET A 491 24.27 27.72 -24.94
N ASP A 492 25.05 28.74 -25.32
CA ASP A 492 24.98 30.08 -24.73
C ASP A 492 23.74 30.89 -25.18
N GLU A 493 23.19 30.61 -26.37
CA GLU A 493 22.07 31.39 -26.96
C GLU A 493 20.71 31.25 -26.26
N HIS A 494 20.53 30.25 -25.34
CA HIS A 494 19.26 29.96 -24.68
C HIS A 494 19.35 29.93 -23.14
N GLU A 495 20.21 30.76 -22.58
CA GLU A 495 20.48 30.80 -21.14
C GLU A 495 19.19 30.97 -20.29
N ASP A 496 18.24 31.80 -20.75
CA ASP A 496 16.98 32.05 -20.05
C ASP A 496 16.07 30.81 -20.02
N ILE A 497 15.98 30.07 -21.15
CA ILE A 497 15.17 28.85 -21.20
C ILE A 497 15.85 27.74 -20.42
N ARG A 498 17.18 27.66 -20.41
CA ARG A 498 17.96 26.74 -19.60
C ARG A 498 17.70 26.96 -18.11
N LYS A 499 17.77 28.21 -17.64
CA LYS A 499 17.42 28.54 -16.24
C LYS A 499 16.00 28.13 -15.86
N GLN A 500 15.04 28.30 -16.80
CA GLN A 500 13.67 27.84 -16.57
C GLN A 500 13.59 26.29 -16.44
N ILE A 501 14.32 25.56 -17.28
CA ILE A 501 14.39 24.09 -17.21
C ILE A 501 15.03 23.66 -15.89
N ASP A 502 16.17 24.23 -15.51
CA ASP A 502 16.86 23.92 -14.25
C ASP A 502 15.93 24.14 -13.03
N VAL A 503 15.14 25.22 -13.03
CA VAL A 503 14.15 25.49 -11.99
C VAL A 503 13.03 24.46 -12.00
N ILE A 504 12.52 24.07 -13.17
CA ILE A 504 11.46 23.05 -13.29
C ILE A 504 11.96 21.70 -12.79
N ASP A 505 13.19 21.30 -13.16
CA ASP A 505 13.81 20.04 -12.74
C ASP A 505 14.05 20.01 -11.22
N MET A 506 14.52 21.14 -10.66
CA MET A 506 14.66 21.28 -9.20
C MET A 506 13.31 21.16 -8.49
N LEU A 507 12.28 21.84 -8.99
CA LEU A 507 10.92 21.75 -8.41
C LEU A 507 10.35 20.33 -8.51
N TYR A 508 10.51 19.66 -9.65
CA TYR A 508 10.08 18.28 -9.87
C TYR A 508 10.78 17.32 -8.90
N SER A 509 12.11 17.42 -8.78
CA SER A 509 12.91 16.61 -7.85
C SER A 509 12.48 16.84 -6.39
N ASN A 510 12.30 18.10 -5.99
CA ASN A 510 11.86 18.45 -4.65
C ASN A 510 10.45 17.92 -4.35
N LEU A 511 9.49 18.05 -5.28
CA LEU A 511 8.15 17.49 -5.12
C LEU A 511 8.17 15.96 -4.99
N LYS A 512 9.02 15.28 -5.77
CA LYS A 512 9.19 13.83 -5.69
C LYS A 512 9.76 13.41 -4.33
N ASN A 513 10.74 14.14 -3.82
CA ASN A 513 11.33 13.90 -2.49
C ASN A 513 10.30 14.18 -1.37
N ILE A 514 9.54 15.26 -1.46
CA ILE A 514 8.45 15.59 -0.52
C ILE A 514 7.40 14.48 -0.52
N LYS A 515 6.97 14.01 -1.71
CA LYS A 515 6.05 12.89 -1.83
C LYS A 515 6.56 11.65 -1.10
N SER A 516 7.82 11.26 -1.35
CA SER A 516 8.43 10.10 -0.70
C SER A 516 8.54 10.27 0.82
N SER A 517 8.87 11.47 1.29
CA SER A 517 8.93 11.76 2.73
C SER A 517 7.55 11.64 3.37
N ILE A 518 6.54 12.28 2.79
CA ILE A 518 5.14 12.21 3.30
C ILE A 518 4.67 10.76 3.36
N MET A 519 4.92 9.95 2.31
CA MET A 519 4.54 8.53 2.28
C MET A 519 5.20 7.74 3.39
N ASN A 520 6.49 7.94 3.61
CA ASN A 520 7.24 7.25 4.67
C ASN A 520 6.79 7.68 6.06
N ASP A 521 6.54 8.97 6.27
CA ASP A 521 6.07 9.49 7.56
C ASP A 521 4.67 8.96 7.88
N MET A 522 3.76 8.97 6.90
CA MET A 522 2.42 8.41 7.05
C MET A 522 2.46 6.89 7.31
N LYS A 523 3.29 6.16 6.59
CA LYS A 523 3.47 4.73 6.80
C LYS A 523 3.89 4.45 8.25
N ARG A 524 4.90 5.16 8.77
CA ARG A 524 5.35 5.04 10.17
C ARG A 524 4.26 5.42 11.18
N GLU A 525 3.51 6.48 10.90
CA GLU A 525 2.41 6.89 11.78
C GLU A 525 1.31 5.82 11.82
N ILE A 526 0.96 5.25 10.67
CA ILE A 526 -0.03 4.16 10.58
C ILE A 526 0.50 2.91 11.31
N GLU A 527 1.75 2.51 11.10
CA GLU A 527 2.39 1.38 11.80
C GLU A 527 2.30 1.52 13.33
N ASN A 528 2.80 2.64 13.84
CA ASN A 528 2.85 2.89 15.27
C ASN A 528 1.45 3.01 15.90
N THR A 529 0.53 3.65 15.20
CA THR A 529 -0.84 3.82 15.67
C THR A 529 -1.60 2.51 15.62
N THR A 530 -1.42 1.71 14.55
CA THR A 530 -2.00 0.36 14.44
C THR A 530 -1.51 -0.52 15.57
N TRP A 531 -0.21 -0.54 15.85
CA TRP A 531 0.35 -1.27 16.98
C TRP A 531 -0.27 -0.85 18.31
N SER A 532 -0.35 0.47 18.55
CA SER A 532 -0.91 1.00 19.80
C SER A 532 -2.36 0.58 20.03
N TYR A 533 -3.22 0.62 19.01
CA TYR A 533 -4.60 0.17 19.13
C TYR A 533 -4.70 -1.35 19.22
N PHE A 534 -3.96 -2.09 18.41
CA PHE A 534 -3.95 -3.55 18.41
C PHE A 534 -3.55 -4.11 19.78
N ASP A 535 -2.44 -3.62 20.35
CA ASP A 535 -2.01 -4.03 21.69
C ASP A 535 -3.07 -3.75 22.77
N ARG A 536 -3.81 -2.66 22.66
CA ARG A 536 -4.91 -2.33 23.60
C ARG A 536 -6.10 -3.27 23.46
N MET A 537 -6.45 -3.66 22.24
CA MET A 537 -7.64 -4.47 21.94
C MET A 537 -7.49 -5.96 22.25
N ILE A 538 -6.25 -6.49 22.24
CA ILE A 538 -5.98 -7.90 22.51
C ILE A 538 -5.68 -8.16 24.00
N TRP A 539 -6.02 -9.35 24.48
CA TRP A 539 -5.70 -9.78 25.86
C TRP A 539 -4.27 -10.36 25.98
N LYS A 540 -3.71 -10.93 24.91
CA LYS A 540 -2.39 -11.58 24.86
C LYS A 540 -1.25 -10.55 24.78
N LYS A 541 -1.00 -9.80 25.84
CA LYS A 541 -0.05 -8.66 25.86
C LYS A 541 1.41 -9.04 25.58
N ASN A 542 1.83 -10.29 25.86
CA ASN A 542 3.22 -10.73 25.74
C ASN A 542 3.49 -11.59 24.49
N THR A 543 2.50 -11.78 23.62
CA THR A 543 2.64 -12.65 22.45
C THR A 543 3.18 -11.87 21.23
N PHE A 544 2.70 -10.66 21.04
CA PHE A 544 3.02 -9.83 19.88
C PHE A 544 4.02 -8.74 20.25
N GLY A 545 4.90 -8.36 19.32
CA GLY A 545 5.96 -7.39 19.57
C GLY A 545 5.85 -6.12 18.72
N LYS A 546 5.47 -6.24 17.45
CA LYS A 546 5.32 -5.10 16.55
C LYS A 546 4.44 -5.44 15.34
N ILE A 547 3.98 -4.39 14.69
CA ILE A 547 3.39 -4.46 13.36
C ILE A 547 4.33 -3.71 12.40
N ALA A 548 4.52 -4.23 11.20
CA ALA A 548 5.22 -3.56 10.12
C ALA A 548 4.34 -3.49 8.88
N ILE A 549 4.47 -2.42 8.12
CA ILE A 549 3.82 -2.24 6.83
C ILE A 549 4.89 -2.25 5.75
N SER A 550 4.80 -3.16 4.79
CA SER A 550 5.73 -3.26 3.66
C SER A 550 5.63 -2.05 2.72
N ASP A 551 6.55 -1.94 1.75
CA ASP A 551 6.45 -0.91 0.70
C ASP A 551 5.27 -1.14 -0.24
N ASN A 552 4.73 -2.37 -0.25
CA ASN A 552 3.50 -2.72 -0.96
C ASN A 552 2.23 -2.55 -0.11
N TYR A 553 2.36 -2.01 1.12
CA TYR A 553 1.27 -1.83 2.09
C TYR A 553 0.68 -3.13 2.65
N ASP A 554 1.42 -4.23 2.59
CA ASP A 554 1.06 -5.46 3.30
C ASP A 554 1.37 -5.30 4.78
N ILE A 555 0.45 -5.75 5.62
CA ILE A 555 0.59 -5.65 7.07
C ILE A 555 1.12 -6.97 7.62
N THR A 556 2.24 -6.90 8.32
CA THR A 556 2.88 -8.05 8.95
C THR A 556 2.93 -7.86 10.46
N VAL A 557 2.48 -8.88 11.20
CA VAL A 557 2.52 -8.90 12.68
C VAL A 557 3.67 -9.80 13.12
N TYR A 558 4.49 -9.32 14.04
CA TYR A 558 5.64 -10.06 14.59
C TYR A 558 5.41 -10.33 16.08
N ASN A 559 5.93 -11.47 16.56
CA ASN A 559 6.07 -11.71 17.99
C ASN A 559 7.21 -10.89 18.60
N GLN A 560 7.44 -11.04 19.91
CA GLN A 560 8.51 -10.33 20.61
C GLN A 560 9.91 -10.76 20.13
N ASP A 561 10.08 -11.98 19.63
CA ASP A 561 11.36 -12.51 19.13
C ASP A 561 11.61 -12.13 17.66
N GLY A 562 10.70 -11.39 17.03
CA GLY A 562 10.80 -10.95 15.64
C GLY A 562 10.37 -12.00 14.60
N THR A 563 9.72 -13.10 15.02
CA THR A 563 9.14 -14.10 14.10
C THR A 563 7.80 -13.59 13.58
N GLU A 564 7.54 -13.79 12.30
CA GLU A 564 6.26 -13.43 11.67
C GLU A 564 5.12 -14.31 12.19
N MET A 565 4.02 -13.67 12.58
CA MET A 565 2.84 -14.29 13.15
C MET A 565 1.54 -14.01 12.36
N THR A 566 1.60 -13.28 11.27
CA THR A 566 0.41 -12.83 10.51
C THR A 566 -0.49 -14.00 10.11
N GLY A 567 0.08 -15.09 9.62
CA GLY A 567 -0.65 -16.29 9.21
C GLY A 567 -1.19 -17.15 10.35
N SER A 568 -0.83 -16.86 11.61
CA SER A 568 -1.25 -17.62 12.81
C SER A 568 -2.23 -16.83 13.69
N LEU A 569 -2.66 -15.65 13.26
CA LEU A 569 -3.65 -14.86 13.98
C LEU A 569 -5.00 -15.56 13.99
N GLY A 570 -5.60 -15.72 15.17
CA GLY A 570 -6.99 -16.19 15.32
C GLY A 570 -7.98 -15.13 14.79
N ALA A 571 -9.23 -15.56 14.55
CA ALA A 571 -10.27 -14.68 13.99
C ALA A 571 -10.46 -13.37 14.78
N THR A 572 -10.44 -13.44 16.11
CA THR A 572 -10.55 -12.26 16.99
C THR A 572 -9.33 -11.33 16.87
N GLU A 573 -8.13 -11.89 16.74
CA GLU A 573 -6.89 -11.13 16.59
C GLU A 573 -6.83 -10.44 15.22
N GLN A 574 -7.28 -11.12 14.17
CA GLN A 574 -7.43 -10.53 12.83
C GLN A 574 -8.43 -9.36 12.85
N MET A 575 -9.55 -9.51 13.56
CA MET A 575 -10.54 -8.47 13.71
C MET A 575 -9.99 -7.27 14.49
N ALA A 576 -9.29 -7.50 15.61
CA ALA A 576 -8.63 -6.44 16.38
C ALA A 576 -7.58 -5.70 15.53
N LEU A 577 -6.81 -6.41 14.70
CA LEU A 577 -5.84 -5.82 13.77
C LEU A 577 -6.54 -4.94 12.74
N ALA A 578 -7.66 -5.40 12.17
CA ALA A 578 -8.45 -4.66 11.21
C ALA A 578 -9.01 -3.36 11.79
N TYR A 579 -9.55 -3.41 13.00
CA TYR A 579 -10.00 -2.22 13.72
C TYR A 579 -8.84 -1.27 14.01
N ALA A 580 -7.75 -1.78 14.55
CA ALA A 580 -6.56 -1.00 14.88
C ALA A 580 -6.02 -0.26 13.65
N PHE A 581 -5.94 -0.95 12.52
CA PHE A 581 -5.51 -0.37 11.25
C PHE A 581 -6.49 0.67 10.71
N THR A 582 -7.78 0.38 10.75
CA THR A 582 -8.81 1.33 10.34
C THR A 582 -8.73 2.61 11.16
N LEU A 583 -8.63 2.51 12.49
CA LEU A 583 -8.47 3.65 13.38
C LEU A 583 -7.16 4.41 13.14
N ALA A 584 -6.08 3.71 12.78
CA ALA A 584 -4.80 4.32 12.43
C ALA A 584 -4.90 5.13 11.14
N ILE A 585 -5.55 4.60 10.10
CA ILE A 585 -5.83 5.34 8.86
C ILE A 585 -6.67 6.58 9.15
N HIS A 586 -7.69 6.47 9.98
CA HIS A 586 -8.50 7.61 10.41
C HIS A 586 -7.68 8.71 11.06
N LYS A 587 -6.76 8.34 11.96
CA LYS A 587 -5.89 9.30 12.63
C LYS A 587 -4.92 9.95 11.66
N ALA A 588 -4.28 9.16 10.81
CA ALA A 588 -3.32 9.63 9.80
C ALA A 588 -3.98 10.54 8.74
N SER A 589 -5.28 10.33 8.44
CA SER A 589 -5.99 11.14 7.44
C SER A 589 -6.15 12.62 7.83
N GLY A 590 -6.01 12.96 9.11
CA GLY A 590 -6.31 14.30 9.62
C GLY A 590 -7.77 14.73 9.45
N LYS A 591 -8.63 13.89 8.85
CA LYS A 591 -10.07 14.13 8.71
C LYS A 591 -10.81 13.48 9.88
N ASN A 592 -11.54 14.27 10.61
CA ASN A 592 -12.38 13.78 11.70
C ASN A 592 -13.80 13.48 11.16
N CYS A 593 -13.94 12.40 10.36
CA CYS A 593 -15.21 11.91 9.85
C CYS A 593 -15.85 10.92 10.82
N PRO A 594 -17.18 10.80 10.85
CA PRO A 594 -17.90 9.82 11.68
C PRO A 594 -17.51 8.39 11.32
N LEU A 595 -17.50 7.51 12.30
CA LEU A 595 -17.29 6.07 12.13
C LEU A 595 -18.62 5.36 12.34
N VAL A 596 -19.11 4.64 11.35
CA VAL A 596 -20.36 3.87 11.42
C VAL A 596 -20.05 2.40 11.24
N ILE A 597 -20.37 1.58 12.25
CA ILE A 597 -19.98 0.18 12.29
C ILE A 597 -21.22 -0.70 12.47
N ASP A 598 -21.48 -1.58 11.53
CA ASP A 598 -22.46 -2.65 11.67
C ASP A 598 -21.81 -3.86 12.35
N SER A 599 -22.47 -4.43 13.34
CA SER A 599 -22.00 -5.61 14.09
C SER A 599 -20.55 -5.48 14.60
N PRO A 600 -20.25 -4.45 15.45
CA PRO A 600 -18.87 -4.06 15.79
C PRO A 600 -18.11 -5.12 16.61
N LEU A 601 -18.79 -5.99 17.35
CA LEU A 601 -18.19 -6.96 18.24
C LEU A 601 -18.63 -8.41 17.94
N GLY A 602 -19.14 -8.65 16.74
CA GLY A 602 -19.50 -9.98 16.26
C GLY A 602 -18.29 -10.91 16.27
N ARG A 603 -18.49 -12.16 16.71
CA ARG A 603 -17.43 -13.20 16.77
C ARG A 603 -16.22 -12.89 17.66
N VAL A 604 -16.31 -11.91 18.54
CA VAL A 604 -15.25 -11.55 19.48
C VAL A 604 -15.52 -12.21 20.85
N SER A 605 -14.51 -12.85 21.42
CA SER A 605 -14.59 -13.46 22.76
C SER A 605 -14.60 -12.41 23.87
N ASP A 606 -15.10 -12.79 25.05
CA ASP A 606 -15.48 -11.91 26.17
C ASP A 606 -14.44 -10.85 26.54
N THR A 607 -13.22 -11.24 26.92
CA THR A 607 -12.17 -10.27 27.32
C THR A 607 -11.73 -9.37 26.18
N ASN A 608 -11.63 -9.87 24.95
CA ASN A 608 -11.31 -9.04 23.80
C ASN A 608 -12.46 -8.12 23.44
N ARG A 609 -13.71 -8.55 23.64
CA ARG A 609 -14.91 -7.73 23.44
C ARG A 609 -14.89 -6.50 24.34
N GLU A 610 -14.58 -6.67 25.62
CA GLU A 610 -14.44 -5.56 26.57
C GLU A 610 -13.30 -4.61 26.15
N ASN A 611 -12.12 -5.13 25.84
CA ASN A 611 -10.97 -4.33 25.40
C ASN A 611 -11.27 -3.53 24.13
N MET A 612 -11.93 -4.15 23.15
CA MET A 612 -12.31 -3.48 21.90
C MET A 612 -13.39 -2.42 22.15
N ALA A 613 -14.39 -2.73 22.99
CA ALA A 613 -15.43 -1.78 23.38
C ALA A 613 -14.83 -0.58 24.10
N GLU A 614 -13.87 -0.78 25.01
CA GLU A 614 -13.18 0.30 25.72
C GLU A 614 -12.34 1.16 24.75
N ALA A 615 -11.62 0.54 23.82
CA ALA A 615 -10.86 1.27 22.82
C ALA A 615 -11.77 2.15 21.94
N LEU A 616 -12.91 1.64 21.50
CA LEU A 616 -13.91 2.40 20.73
C LEU A 616 -14.52 3.55 21.57
N LYS A 617 -14.84 3.29 22.85
CA LYS A 617 -15.29 4.33 23.76
C LYS A 617 -14.28 5.47 23.89
N GLU A 618 -12.99 5.15 24.00
CA GLU A 618 -11.97 6.18 24.10
C GLU A 618 -11.87 7.01 22.81
N VAL A 619 -11.93 6.36 21.66
CA VAL A 619 -11.95 7.06 20.37
C VAL A 619 -13.18 7.97 20.25
N SER A 620 -14.33 7.57 20.83
CA SER A 620 -15.57 8.36 20.77
C SER A 620 -15.50 9.70 21.51
N LYS A 621 -14.51 9.91 22.37
CA LYS A 621 -14.28 11.21 23.02
C LYS A 621 -13.90 12.32 22.05
N ASN A 622 -13.25 11.95 20.95
CA ASN A 622 -12.74 12.90 19.95
C ASN A 622 -13.34 12.71 18.56
N LYS A 623 -14.11 11.65 18.35
CA LYS A 623 -14.66 11.26 17.06
C LYS A 623 -16.05 10.66 17.23
N GLN A 624 -16.98 11.03 16.37
CA GLN A 624 -18.30 10.42 16.38
C GLN A 624 -18.22 8.94 15.99
N ILE A 625 -18.78 8.06 16.82
CA ILE A 625 -18.93 6.63 16.55
C ILE A 625 -20.41 6.25 16.65
N ILE A 626 -20.90 5.60 15.61
CA ILE A 626 -22.24 5.07 15.50
C ILE A 626 -22.11 3.55 15.36
N MET A 627 -22.66 2.80 16.28
CA MET A 627 -22.58 1.34 16.31
C MET A 627 -23.96 0.70 16.23
N LEU A 628 -24.07 -0.31 15.38
CA LEU A 628 -25.31 -1.08 15.16
C LEU A 628 -25.11 -2.50 15.70
N PHE A 629 -25.55 -2.76 16.92
CA PHE A 629 -25.36 -4.03 17.61
C PHE A 629 -26.49 -5.03 17.37
N THR A 630 -26.14 -6.32 17.42
CA THR A 630 -27.14 -7.34 17.79
C THR A 630 -27.31 -7.39 19.32
N PRO A 631 -28.44 -7.88 19.83
CA PRO A 631 -28.63 -8.06 21.27
C PRO A 631 -27.54 -8.89 21.95
N ASP A 632 -27.02 -9.92 21.25
CA ASP A 632 -25.98 -10.81 21.77
C ASP A 632 -24.59 -10.15 21.84
N GLU A 633 -24.32 -9.20 20.96
CA GLU A 633 -23.06 -8.44 20.98
C GLU A 633 -23.06 -7.37 22.09
N TYR A 634 -24.22 -6.80 22.40
CA TYR A 634 -24.38 -5.79 23.44
C TYR A 634 -24.56 -6.42 24.81
N SER A 635 -23.50 -7.10 25.28
CA SER A 635 -23.49 -7.80 26.57
C SER A 635 -23.61 -6.82 27.75
N GLU A 636 -23.92 -7.35 28.95
CA GLU A 636 -24.05 -6.55 30.16
C GLU A 636 -22.73 -5.81 30.52
N GLU A 637 -21.57 -6.36 30.17
CA GLU A 637 -20.26 -5.75 30.36
C GLU A 637 -20.11 -4.54 29.44
N VAL A 638 -20.43 -4.70 28.14
CA VAL A 638 -20.41 -3.61 27.16
C VAL A 638 -21.40 -2.50 27.54
N LYS A 639 -22.59 -2.88 28.01
CA LYS A 639 -23.63 -1.96 28.45
C LYS A 639 -23.13 -1.10 29.62
N LYS A 640 -22.55 -1.71 30.66
CA LYS A 640 -21.95 -0.99 31.80
C LYS A 640 -20.83 -0.06 31.35
N LEU A 641 -20.01 -0.50 30.40
CA LEU A 641 -18.91 0.30 29.88
C LEU A 641 -19.41 1.56 29.18
N TYR A 642 -20.52 1.48 28.43
CA TYR A 642 -21.06 2.61 27.65
C TYR A 642 -22.07 3.47 28.42
N GLU A 643 -22.46 3.05 29.61
CA GLU A 643 -23.38 3.80 30.47
C GLU A 643 -22.88 5.23 30.75
N GLY A 644 -23.76 6.21 30.59
CA GLY A 644 -23.43 7.62 30.76
C GLY A 644 -22.60 8.27 29.64
N THR A 645 -22.18 7.49 28.63
CA THR A 645 -21.38 8.00 27.49
C THR A 645 -22.17 7.86 26.16
N ALA A 646 -22.86 6.75 25.96
CA ALA A 646 -23.59 6.47 24.72
C ALA A 646 -25.06 6.88 24.80
N ILE A 647 -25.61 7.39 23.68
CA ILE A 647 -27.05 7.38 23.44
C ILE A 647 -27.40 6.00 22.89
N VAL A 648 -28.26 5.27 23.61
CA VAL A 648 -28.67 3.92 23.23
C VAL A 648 -30.11 3.94 22.78
N LYS A 649 -30.40 3.40 21.59
CA LYS A 649 -31.75 3.24 21.03
C LYS A 649 -31.96 1.79 20.56
N GLU A 650 -33.16 1.29 20.67
CA GLU A 650 -33.55 -0.03 20.19
C GLU A 650 -34.37 0.11 18.92
N LEU A 651 -34.00 -0.64 17.89
CA LEU A 651 -34.74 -0.73 16.61
C LEU A 651 -35.47 -2.06 16.57
N ILE A 652 -36.78 -2.02 16.42
CA ILE A 652 -37.66 -3.18 16.46
C ILE A 652 -38.46 -3.21 15.16
N LEU A 653 -38.74 -4.39 14.61
CA LEU A 653 -39.71 -4.51 13.53
C LEU A 653 -41.13 -4.41 14.09
N SER A 654 -42.03 -3.73 13.35
CA SER A 654 -43.46 -3.72 13.63
C SER A 654 -44.04 -5.14 13.70
N GLU A 655 -45.18 -5.32 14.36
CA GLU A 655 -45.84 -6.64 14.53
C GLU A 655 -46.09 -7.35 13.19
N ASP A 656 -46.32 -6.59 12.11
CA ASP A 656 -46.52 -7.11 10.76
C ASP A 656 -45.22 -7.23 9.94
N GLU A 657 -44.04 -7.02 10.58
CA GLU A 657 -42.68 -7.10 10.00
C GLU A 657 -42.44 -6.16 8.80
N ASN A 658 -43.25 -5.14 8.61
CA ASN A 658 -43.18 -4.27 7.44
C ASN A 658 -42.34 -3.01 7.65
N TYR A 659 -42.21 -2.54 8.89
CA TYR A 659 -41.54 -1.26 9.20
C TYR A 659 -40.61 -1.40 10.41
N VAL A 660 -39.56 -0.58 10.42
CA VAL A 660 -38.73 -0.38 11.59
C VAL A 660 -39.34 0.65 12.52
N GLU A 661 -39.49 0.28 13.79
CA GLU A 661 -39.89 1.14 14.91
C GLU A 661 -38.68 1.53 15.77
N GLY A 662 -38.83 2.51 16.66
CA GLY A 662 -37.71 3.03 17.49
C GLY A 662 -36.96 4.17 16.80
N ILE A 663 -37.42 4.61 15.63
CA ILE A 663 -36.94 5.80 14.95
C ILE A 663 -37.74 7.03 15.38
N ASP A 664 -37.09 8.20 15.35
CA ASP A 664 -37.76 9.48 15.63
C ASP A 664 -38.74 9.80 14.49
N ARG A 665 -40.04 10.02 14.82
CA ARG A 665 -41.12 10.32 13.87
C ARG A 665 -41.28 11.80 13.64
#